data_f24ec68bc9cb0c1f0dddb06ad3f85450
#
_entry.id   f24ec68bc9cb0c1f0dddb06ad3f85450
#
_cell.length_a   1.000
_cell.length_b   1.000
_cell.length_c   1.000
_cell.angle_alpha   90.00
_cell.angle_beta   90.00
_cell.angle_gamma   90.00
#
_symmetry.space_group_name_H-M   'P 1'
#
loop_
_entity.id
_entity.type
_entity.pdbx_description
1 polymer ?
#
loop_
_entity_poly.entity_id
_entity_poly.type
_entity_poly.pdbx_seq_one_letter_code
_entity_poly.pdbx_strand_id
1 'polypeptide(L)'
;MARRVQFGTTWWGKQWIDALTHLDYENRLPRGRTYYNTGRIDDMQFNPAKLRVEAIAHGSAYSPYEVAIDLKPLPSEDVTRLVDAVAERPALLAKLLEGELDPEVGEIAAELGISLFPQSWREFRMSCSCPDDAVPCKHIAGVYYGMVKTIDADPMWVFHFRGVDLPGLLRDRGIDLDKSVSLFEPDPLVWLALADPKGEAEEGDGEALPLLEEIEGGYLKRLASLLPASVEGGKALSRYRYEKLVAPVMSRSRSHEGQGHDVDELWNKFQSAFSGGRVLPELLWADGRFMMSLRIPRGRSLDASMMDRGRLIISLSELDGRTPASAPGLEPWSRVAKAAVMLLRQGAAVPVLVHLKTEGRDKVAAMWMPAMQAVGVRRFVEETGAILSKDVLGIFKKSGCPLAQSTRTGRLFTLLSVLMTEYVEFSARVPSSFAGDPLYALMARPLSSALDYGIAQADITLMRKFLKPFSLAFMQLSWVPVMTVRTAKNGNVTVNLGVLPRNAGPKARPVLYRDVLKEEKFEADRLAILSVFESLAVYCNELRAVLDSKGKPATLPKDGLRDFLFDAVPSLELLGARVMLPKSLSNLLKPKLSVSMSGSTGKGMITKESVGSFDWKVSLGERVLTKEEFEAVMAHVGEVIPFNDEFVYLDPEVLRKLKAKVDFMESAGYLDMMKAVYTGELDDGTAVSVPDDLIERTREFGRVDSIPLPSGLNAVLRPYQERGYSWLMRNLMLGLGALIADDMGLGKTLQVITTLLAMKERGEFAKEKAIAIVPATLMTNWMREIERFAPGLTASVYHGSARQLAPVEERPDVTITTYGTFKRDAAVLGAETWRLMVLDEAQAVKNTGSGITQAVRDFPARQVIAMSGTPVENRLMEYWSLLSIVQPGILGTQDEFMKSFAKPIETDRNERALEAFRLVTAPFMLRRLKTDKSIISDLPDRVVCDRYVDLTPEQAALYKLSLIHI
;
A
#
# COMPACT_ATOMS: atom_id res chain seq x y z
N MET A 1 -21.48 24.15 16.79
CA MET A 1 -22.77 24.55 16.21
C MET A 1 -23.54 23.28 15.92
N ALA A 2 -24.69 23.06 16.58
CA ALA A 2 -25.54 21.92 16.32
C ALA A 2 -26.03 21.95 14.84
N ARG A 3 -25.85 20.86 14.11
CA ARG A 3 -26.31 20.74 12.72
C ARG A 3 -27.83 20.82 12.68
N ARG A 4 -28.38 21.72 11.90
CA ARG A 4 -29.84 21.80 11.63
C ARG A 4 -30.29 20.50 10.97
N VAL A 5 -31.19 19.74 11.62
CA VAL A 5 -31.83 18.55 11.05
C VAL A 5 -32.75 19.01 9.91
N GLN A 6 -32.68 18.32 8.78
CA GLN A 6 -33.63 18.48 7.67
C GLN A 6 -34.76 17.49 7.86
N PHE A 7 -35.96 17.83 7.44
CA PHE A 7 -37.17 17.03 7.53
C PHE A 7 -37.81 16.92 6.17
N GLY A 8 -38.48 15.82 5.88
CA GLY A 8 -39.05 15.53 4.57
C GLY A 8 -37.95 15.42 3.51
N THR A 9 -36.90 14.72 3.84
CA THR A 9 -35.76 14.45 2.93
C THR A 9 -36.13 13.41 1.89
N THR A 10 -37.06 12.53 2.23
CA THR A 10 -37.64 11.53 1.34
C THR A 10 -38.92 12.02 0.70
N TRP A 11 -39.33 11.41 -0.44
CA TRP A 11 -40.60 11.78 -1.08
C TRP A 11 -41.79 11.46 -0.16
N TRP A 12 -41.78 10.34 0.56
CA TRP A 12 -42.82 9.94 1.50
C TRP A 12 -42.83 10.80 2.76
N GLY A 13 -41.69 11.27 3.25
CA GLY A 13 -41.60 12.22 4.35
C GLY A 13 -42.13 13.58 3.94
N LYS A 14 -41.94 14.00 2.67
CA LYS A 14 -42.56 15.24 2.12
C LYS A 14 -44.07 15.19 2.13
N GLN A 15 -44.66 14.05 1.72
CA GLN A 15 -46.14 13.87 1.73
C GLN A 15 -46.71 14.09 3.15
N TRP A 16 -46.00 13.66 4.21
CA TRP A 16 -46.40 13.93 5.57
C TRP A 16 -46.26 15.43 5.97
N ILE A 17 -45.22 16.09 5.53
CA ILE A 17 -45.08 17.53 5.77
C ILE A 17 -46.15 18.32 5.05
N ASP A 18 -46.49 17.97 3.81
CA ASP A 18 -47.44 18.68 2.97
C ASP A 18 -48.86 18.71 3.58
N ALA A 19 -49.21 17.72 4.38
CA ALA A 19 -50.45 17.69 5.16
C ALA A 19 -50.58 18.90 6.14
N LEU A 20 -49.48 19.52 6.55
CA LEU A 20 -49.44 20.69 7.41
C LEU A 20 -49.24 22.02 6.70
N THR A 21 -48.90 22.03 5.40
CA THR A 21 -48.47 23.26 4.68
C THR A 21 -49.52 24.35 4.61
N HIS A 22 -50.81 24.01 4.74
CA HIS A 22 -51.92 24.96 4.68
C HIS A 22 -52.33 25.58 6.03
N LEU A 23 -51.54 25.32 7.08
CA LEU A 23 -51.86 25.73 8.47
C LEU A 23 -51.10 26.93 8.99
N ASP A 24 -50.04 27.38 8.30
CA ASP A 24 -49.07 28.27 8.93
C ASP A 24 -49.35 29.77 8.61
N TYR A 25 -50.38 30.32 9.23
CA TYR A 25 -50.61 31.76 9.20
C TYR A 25 -49.76 32.57 10.19
N GLU A 26 -49.06 31.89 11.16
CA GLU A 26 -48.38 32.55 12.27
C GLU A 26 -46.92 32.11 12.52
N ASN A 27 -46.24 31.56 11.56
CA ASN A 27 -44.83 31.12 11.72
C ASN A 27 -44.62 29.99 12.80
N ARG A 28 -45.63 29.18 13.12
CA ARG A 28 -45.55 28.15 14.17
C ARG A 28 -44.76 26.91 13.75
N LEU A 29 -44.90 26.54 12.49
CA LEU A 29 -44.12 25.41 11.94
C LEU A 29 -42.61 25.66 12.03
N PRO A 30 -42.05 26.82 11.62
CA PRO A 30 -40.63 27.11 11.86
C PRO A 30 -40.21 27.06 13.32
N ARG A 31 -41.06 27.51 14.24
CA ARG A 31 -40.79 27.43 15.69
C ARG A 31 -40.79 25.99 16.18
N GLY A 32 -41.73 25.14 15.73
CA GLY A 32 -41.74 23.70 16.03
C GLY A 32 -40.50 23.01 15.55
N ARG A 33 -40.04 23.28 14.32
CA ARG A 33 -38.76 22.81 13.77
C ARG A 33 -37.60 23.18 14.69
N THR A 34 -37.56 24.42 15.20
CA THR A 34 -36.53 24.88 16.11
C THR A 34 -36.59 24.10 17.45
N TYR A 35 -37.79 23.88 17.97
CA TYR A 35 -37.98 23.11 19.23
C TYR A 35 -37.41 21.71 19.11
N TYR A 36 -37.70 21.00 18.05
CA TYR A 36 -37.11 19.68 17.80
C TYR A 36 -35.60 19.74 17.66
N ASN A 37 -35.09 20.67 16.83
CA ASN A 37 -33.62 20.80 16.56
C ASN A 37 -32.81 21.22 17.79
N THR A 38 -33.46 21.84 18.80
CA THR A 38 -32.79 22.23 20.05
C THR A 38 -32.90 21.19 21.16
N GLY A 39 -33.43 19.98 20.86
CA GLY A 39 -33.59 18.92 21.84
C GLY A 39 -34.60 19.25 22.95
N ARG A 40 -35.66 19.98 22.64
CA ARG A 40 -36.71 20.32 23.61
C ARG A 40 -37.94 19.41 23.52
N ILE A 41 -37.88 18.40 22.66
CA ILE A 41 -38.86 17.32 22.58
C ILE A 41 -38.19 16.04 23.05
N ASP A 42 -38.69 15.49 24.13
CA ASP A 42 -38.19 14.27 24.75
C ASP A 42 -39.30 13.22 24.83
N ASP A 43 -38.91 11.98 25.12
CA ASP A 43 -39.79 10.82 25.41
C ASP A 43 -40.94 10.68 24.40
N MET A 44 -40.62 10.76 23.10
CA MET A 44 -41.58 10.56 22.05
C MET A 44 -41.86 9.06 21.88
N GLN A 45 -43.06 8.62 22.23
CA GLN A 45 -43.50 7.23 22.19
C GLN A 45 -44.73 7.08 21.28
N PHE A 46 -44.79 5.95 20.56
CA PHE A 46 -45.95 5.57 19.79
C PHE A 46 -46.70 4.42 20.48
N ASN A 47 -47.98 4.62 20.76
CA ASN A 47 -48.87 3.60 21.30
C ASN A 47 -49.71 3.00 20.18
N PRO A 48 -49.43 1.78 19.68
CA PRO A 48 -50.12 1.18 18.56
C PRO A 48 -51.59 0.82 18.89
N ALA A 49 -51.89 0.48 20.16
CA ALA A 49 -53.25 0.13 20.56
C ALA A 49 -54.21 1.32 20.53
N LYS A 50 -53.69 2.50 20.82
CA LYS A 50 -54.46 3.77 20.78
C LYS A 50 -54.25 4.55 19.49
N LEU A 51 -53.34 4.12 18.65
CA LEU A 51 -52.84 4.83 17.44
C LEU A 51 -52.47 6.29 17.77
N ARG A 52 -51.67 6.48 18.82
CA ARG A 52 -51.33 7.76 19.41
C ARG A 52 -49.84 7.93 19.58
N VAL A 53 -49.33 9.10 19.20
CA VAL A 53 -47.99 9.54 19.54
C VAL A 53 -48.05 10.44 20.75
N GLU A 54 -47.32 10.13 21.80
CA GLU A 54 -47.20 10.90 23.04
C GLU A 54 -45.73 11.41 23.16
N ALA A 55 -45.54 12.63 23.63
CA ALA A 55 -44.22 13.20 23.81
C ALA A 55 -44.21 14.29 24.90
N ILE A 56 -43.05 14.57 25.44
CA ILE A 56 -42.81 15.63 26.42
C ILE A 56 -42.10 16.79 25.74
N ALA A 57 -42.64 18.01 25.88
CA ALA A 57 -42.06 19.22 25.32
C ALA A 57 -41.60 20.18 26.41
N HIS A 58 -40.34 20.56 26.43
CA HIS A 58 -39.76 21.52 27.39
C HIS A 58 -39.90 22.96 26.89
N GLY A 59 -40.81 23.69 27.52
CA GLY A 59 -41.08 25.10 27.23
C GLY A 59 -40.32 26.04 28.15
N SER A 60 -40.91 27.26 28.32
CA SER A 60 -40.44 28.27 29.27
C SER A 60 -40.98 28.07 30.69
N ALA A 61 -41.99 27.21 30.89
CA ALA A 61 -42.53 26.85 32.19
C ALA A 61 -41.62 25.85 32.92
N TYR A 62 -41.73 25.82 34.25
CA TYR A 62 -40.94 24.90 35.10
C TYR A 62 -41.37 23.45 34.87
N SER A 63 -42.63 23.19 34.58
CA SER A 63 -43.15 21.85 34.26
C SER A 63 -43.16 21.65 32.73
N PRO A 64 -42.75 20.48 32.23
CA PRO A 64 -42.86 20.18 30.81
C PRO A 64 -44.30 20.01 30.37
N TYR A 65 -44.52 20.18 29.08
CA TYR A 65 -45.86 20.04 28.46
C TYR A 65 -46.03 18.65 27.88
N GLU A 66 -47.18 18.03 28.13
CA GLU A 66 -47.59 16.78 27.52
C GLU A 66 -48.22 17.08 26.15
N VAL A 67 -47.74 16.40 25.12
CA VAL A 67 -48.22 16.50 23.76
C VAL A 67 -48.75 15.16 23.32
N ALA A 68 -49.97 15.11 22.76
CA ALA A 68 -50.52 13.91 22.18
C ALA A 68 -51.09 14.17 20.79
N ILE A 69 -50.82 13.27 19.86
CA ILE A 69 -51.30 13.27 18.49
C ILE A 69 -51.98 11.93 18.21
N ASP A 70 -53.33 11.92 18.08
CA ASP A 70 -54.08 10.77 17.66
C ASP A 70 -54.13 10.71 16.14
N LEU A 71 -53.88 9.53 15.61
CA LEU A 71 -53.81 9.24 14.20
C LEU A 71 -55.06 8.54 13.72
N LYS A 72 -55.41 8.74 12.44
CA LYS A 72 -56.58 8.09 11.84
C LYS A 72 -56.17 6.77 11.15
N PRO A 73 -56.68 5.61 11.57
CA PRO A 73 -56.41 4.35 10.91
C PRO A 73 -57.00 4.31 9.49
N LEU A 74 -56.39 3.48 8.65
CA LEU A 74 -57.03 3.07 7.39
C LEU A 74 -58.20 2.10 7.66
N PRO A 75 -59.28 2.12 6.85
CA PRO A 75 -60.34 1.12 6.95
C PRO A 75 -59.78 -0.29 6.70
N SER A 76 -60.23 -1.30 7.44
CA SER A 76 -59.71 -2.69 7.33
C SER A 76 -59.82 -3.28 5.93
N GLU A 77 -60.89 -2.92 5.17
CA GLU A 77 -61.03 -3.35 3.78
C GLU A 77 -59.97 -2.74 2.88
N ASP A 78 -59.64 -1.44 3.05
CA ASP A 78 -58.63 -0.76 2.30
C ASP A 78 -57.22 -1.30 2.64
N VAL A 79 -56.97 -1.62 3.91
CA VAL A 79 -55.71 -2.27 4.36
C VAL A 79 -55.54 -3.61 3.64
N THR A 80 -56.58 -4.45 3.60
CA THR A 80 -56.49 -5.75 2.94
C THR A 80 -56.17 -5.59 1.45
N ARG A 81 -56.88 -4.70 0.75
CA ARG A 81 -56.70 -4.44 -0.68
C ARG A 81 -55.31 -3.91 -0.98
N LEU A 82 -54.79 -2.99 -0.17
CA LEU A 82 -53.45 -2.44 -0.32
C LEU A 82 -52.35 -3.48 -0.09
N VAL A 83 -52.50 -4.27 0.99
CA VAL A 83 -51.51 -5.32 1.33
C VAL A 83 -51.49 -6.42 0.28
N ASP A 84 -52.64 -6.83 -0.24
CA ASP A 84 -52.72 -7.81 -1.33
C ASP A 84 -52.01 -7.32 -2.58
N ALA A 85 -52.24 -6.07 -2.98
CA ALA A 85 -51.66 -5.49 -4.16
C ALA A 85 -50.12 -5.29 -4.01
N VAL A 86 -49.64 -5.01 -2.80
CA VAL A 86 -48.19 -4.90 -2.51
C VAL A 86 -47.54 -6.31 -2.42
N ALA A 87 -48.27 -7.31 -1.83
CA ALA A 87 -47.78 -8.68 -1.70
C ALA A 87 -47.52 -9.34 -3.07
N GLU A 88 -48.35 -9.03 -4.06
CA GLU A 88 -48.15 -9.49 -5.45
C GLU A 88 -46.92 -8.90 -6.15
N ARG A 89 -46.25 -7.95 -5.53
CA ARG A 89 -45.07 -7.24 -6.08
C ARG A 89 -43.83 -7.34 -5.18
N PRO A 90 -43.13 -8.49 -5.20
CA PRO A 90 -41.99 -8.73 -4.31
C PRO A 90 -40.84 -7.67 -4.44
N ALA A 91 -40.73 -7.02 -5.60
CA ALA A 91 -39.75 -5.99 -5.81
C ALA A 91 -40.00 -4.74 -4.92
N LEU A 92 -41.27 -4.37 -4.69
CA LEU A 92 -41.62 -3.27 -3.79
C LEU A 92 -41.29 -3.62 -2.34
N LEU A 93 -41.56 -4.89 -1.96
CA LEU A 93 -41.21 -5.39 -0.62
C LEU A 93 -39.69 -5.41 -0.42
N ALA A 94 -38.91 -5.78 -1.43
CA ALA A 94 -37.47 -5.77 -1.36
C ALA A 94 -36.93 -4.34 -1.13
N LYS A 95 -37.44 -3.34 -1.84
CA LYS A 95 -37.10 -1.93 -1.62
C LYS A 95 -37.48 -1.47 -0.20
N LEU A 96 -38.63 -1.87 0.26
CA LEU A 96 -39.11 -1.54 1.60
C LEU A 96 -38.19 -2.11 2.69
N LEU A 97 -37.71 -3.35 2.51
CA LEU A 97 -36.71 -3.95 3.40
C LEU A 97 -35.36 -3.21 3.39
N GLU A 98 -35.02 -2.55 2.29
CA GLU A 98 -33.85 -1.66 2.21
C GLU A 98 -34.11 -0.28 2.83
N GLY A 99 -35.33 -0.07 3.39
CA GLY A 99 -35.76 1.20 3.98
C GLY A 99 -36.06 2.26 2.92
N GLU A 100 -36.52 1.86 1.76
CA GLU A 100 -36.96 2.73 0.67
C GLU A 100 -38.42 2.43 0.31
N LEU A 101 -39.27 3.43 0.28
CA LEU A 101 -40.63 3.29 -0.20
C LEU A 101 -40.63 3.66 -1.69
N ASP A 102 -40.96 2.70 -2.55
CA ASP A 102 -41.09 2.96 -3.98
C ASP A 102 -42.32 3.84 -4.26
N PRO A 103 -42.23 4.89 -5.10
CA PRO A 103 -43.39 5.70 -5.51
C PRO A 103 -44.56 4.89 -6.05
N GLU A 104 -44.30 3.74 -6.68
CA GLU A 104 -45.35 2.80 -7.18
C GLU A 104 -46.31 2.39 -6.05
N VAL A 105 -45.86 2.34 -4.78
CA VAL A 105 -46.77 2.06 -3.64
C VAL A 105 -47.81 3.15 -3.44
N GLY A 106 -47.42 4.40 -3.62
CA GLY A 106 -48.31 5.54 -3.59
C GLY A 106 -49.30 5.54 -4.78
N GLU A 107 -48.81 5.17 -5.96
CA GLU A 107 -49.65 5.01 -7.16
C GLU A 107 -50.69 3.92 -7.01
N ILE A 108 -50.31 2.74 -6.50
CA ILE A 108 -51.19 1.63 -6.20
C ILE A 108 -52.30 2.06 -5.18
N ALA A 109 -51.88 2.74 -4.11
CA ALA A 109 -52.85 3.24 -3.14
C ALA A 109 -53.84 4.22 -3.79
N ALA A 110 -53.38 5.13 -4.64
CA ALA A 110 -54.26 6.07 -5.38
C ALA A 110 -55.18 5.36 -6.36
N GLU A 111 -54.71 4.37 -7.12
CA GLU A 111 -55.53 3.54 -8.02
C GLU A 111 -56.64 2.78 -7.26
N LEU A 112 -56.34 2.35 -6.06
CA LEU A 112 -57.33 1.70 -5.17
C LEU A 112 -58.25 2.67 -4.47
N GLY A 113 -58.02 4.00 -4.64
CA GLY A 113 -58.79 5.04 -3.94
C GLY A 113 -58.42 5.19 -2.47
N ILE A 114 -57.25 4.68 -2.07
CA ILE A 114 -56.75 4.68 -0.69
C ILE A 114 -55.85 5.87 -0.43
N SER A 115 -56.15 6.68 0.58
CA SER A 115 -55.32 7.81 1.01
C SER A 115 -54.29 7.30 2.03
N LEU A 116 -53.16 6.75 1.51
CA LEU A 116 -52.07 6.26 2.36
C LEU A 116 -51.42 7.38 3.19
N PHE A 117 -51.23 8.55 2.58
CA PHE A 117 -50.72 9.74 3.23
C PHE A 117 -51.85 10.63 3.71
N PRO A 118 -51.68 11.35 4.85
CA PRO A 118 -52.72 12.27 5.31
C PRO A 118 -52.83 13.44 4.33
N GLN A 119 -54.08 13.78 3.97
CA GLN A 119 -54.38 14.86 3.02
C GLN A 119 -54.47 16.25 3.69
N SER A 120 -54.81 16.24 4.99
CA SER A 120 -54.88 17.47 5.77
C SER A 120 -54.69 17.21 7.28
N TRP A 121 -54.30 18.27 7.99
CA TRP A 121 -54.17 18.25 9.45
C TRP A 121 -55.46 17.82 10.19
N ARG A 122 -56.62 17.96 9.59
CA ARG A 122 -57.93 17.59 10.17
C ARG A 122 -58.09 16.09 10.38
N GLU A 123 -57.19 15.31 9.81
CA GLU A 123 -57.16 13.87 10.05
C GLU A 123 -56.54 13.53 11.41
N PHE A 124 -55.93 14.51 12.06
CA PHE A 124 -55.27 14.30 13.36
C PHE A 124 -56.10 14.95 14.47
N ARG A 125 -56.21 14.31 15.63
CA ARG A 125 -56.62 14.98 16.87
C ARG A 125 -55.36 15.30 17.66
N MET A 126 -55.06 16.57 17.81
CA MET A 126 -53.84 17.02 18.43
C MET A 126 -54.19 17.79 19.74
N SER A 127 -53.45 17.51 20.83
CA SER A 127 -53.58 18.16 22.09
C SER A 127 -52.22 18.48 22.72
N CYS A 128 -52.16 19.57 23.46
CA CYS A 128 -51.00 19.96 24.23
C CYS A 128 -51.42 20.63 25.53
N SER A 129 -50.77 20.33 26.63
CA SER A 129 -51.04 20.95 27.93
C SER A 129 -50.51 22.40 28.08
N CYS A 130 -49.97 22.99 27.02
CA CYS A 130 -49.48 24.36 27.05
C CYS A 130 -50.62 25.38 27.03
N PRO A 131 -50.44 26.62 27.53
CA PRO A 131 -51.46 27.67 27.59
C PRO A 131 -51.78 28.28 26.22
N ASP A 132 -51.23 27.76 25.11
CA ASP A 132 -51.51 28.24 23.76
C ASP A 132 -52.73 27.45 23.20
N ASP A 133 -53.84 28.10 23.02
CA ASP A 133 -55.09 27.46 22.53
C ASP A 133 -55.07 27.08 21.05
N ALA A 134 -54.01 27.41 20.37
CA ALA A 134 -53.90 27.12 18.96
C ALA A 134 -53.44 25.70 18.66
N VAL A 135 -54.16 25.03 17.71
CA VAL A 135 -53.81 23.69 17.23
C VAL A 135 -53.45 23.78 15.75
N PRO A 136 -52.20 23.42 15.34
CA PRO A 136 -51.09 22.99 16.22
C PRO A 136 -50.37 24.18 16.86
N CYS A 137 -50.03 24.08 18.14
CA CYS A 137 -49.06 24.95 18.79
C CYS A 137 -47.60 24.54 18.37
N LYS A 138 -46.61 25.36 18.77
CA LYS A 138 -45.18 25.06 18.46
C LYS A 138 -44.69 23.72 19.00
N HIS A 139 -45.27 23.23 20.11
CA HIS A 139 -44.90 21.96 20.72
C HIS A 139 -45.44 20.77 19.91
N ILE A 140 -46.71 20.83 19.53
CA ILE A 140 -47.31 19.85 18.61
C ILE A 140 -46.58 19.82 17.30
N ALA A 141 -46.25 20.98 16.71
CA ALA A 141 -45.45 21.04 15.49
C ALA A 141 -44.03 20.40 15.67
N GLY A 142 -43.44 20.58 16.87
CA GLY A 142 -42.15 19.94 17.20
C GLY A 142 -42.24 18.41 17.21
N VAL A 143 -43.29 17.86 17.86
CA VAL A 143 -43.53 16.41 17.87
C VAL A 143 -43.80 15.86 16.47
N TYR A 144 -44.62 16.60 15.67
CA TYR A 144 -44.90 16.21 14.30
C TYR A 144 -43.62 16.17 13.43
N TYR A 145 -42.71 17.13 13.58
CA TYR A 145 -41.39 17.02 12.93
C TYR A 145 -40.56 15.81 13.39
N GLY A 146 -40.71 15.43 14.66
CA GLY A 146 -40.14 14.18 15.15
C GLY A 146 -40.69 12.96 14.43
N MET A 147 -42.03 12.90 14.23
CA MET A 147 -42.70 11.82 13.45
C MET A 147 -42.15 11.78 12.00
N VAL A 148 -42.05 12.96 11.34
CA VAL A 148 -41.50 13.01 9.98
C VAL A 148 -40.07 12.51 9.92
N LYS A 149 -39.25 12.83 10.92
CA LYS A 149 -37.89 12.30 10.99
C LYS A 149 -37.88 10.78 11.13
N THR A 150 -38.77 10.21 11.92
CA THR A 150 -38.93 8.77 12.08
C THR A 150 -39.34 8.12 10.75
N ILE A 151 -40.28 8.74 10.02
CA ILE A 151 -40.73 8.30 8.70
C ILE A 151 -39.60 8.41 7.66
N ASP A 152 -38.84 9.51 7.64
CA ASP A 152 -37.67 9.68 6.75
C ASP A 152 -36.59 8.60 6.99
N ALA A 153 -36.48 8.12 8.22
CA ALA A 153 -35.50 7.11 8.59
C ALA A 153 -35.93 5.69 8.21
N ASP A 154 -37.22 5.40 8.38
CA ASP A 154 -37.80 4.08 8.13
C ASP A 154 -39.22 4.21 7.56
N PRO A 155 -39.44 3.85 6.28
CA PRO A 155 -40.73 3.95 5.60
C PRO A 155 -41.81 3.05 6.19
N MET A 156 -41.48 2.01 7.00
CA MET A 156 -42.45 1.18 7.70
C MET A 156 -43.39 2.01 8.60
N TRP A 157 -42.84 3.14 9.12
CA TRP A 157 -43.64 4.06 9.93
C TRP A 157 -44.80 4.72 9.19
N VAL A 158 -44.77 4.80 7.86
CA VAL A 158 -45.90 5.23 7.05
C VAL A 158 -47.09 4.33 7.31
N PHE A 159 -46.88 3.02 7.35
CA PHE A 159 -47.91 2.02 7.59
C PHE A 159 -48.33 1.99 9.08
N HIS A 160 -47.34 1.99 10.01
CA HIS A 160 -47.62 1.98 11.46
C HIS A 160 -48.47 3.17 11.89
N PHE A 161 -48.21 4.37 11.42
CA PHE A 161 -48.97 5.55 11.73
C PHE A 161 -50.38 5.58 11.09
N ARG A 162 -50.63 4.68 10.16
CA ARG A 162 -51.95 4.42 9.57
C ARG A 162 -52.65 3.18 10.18
N GLY A 163 -52.10 2.62 11.25
CA GLY A 163 -52.68 1.46 11.95
C GLY A 163 -52.52 0.14 11.19
N VAL A 164 -51.54 0.07 10.28
CA VAL A 164 -51.29 -1.13 9.47
C VAL A 164 -50.04 -1.84 10.01
N ASP A 165 -50.21 -3.03 10.53
CA ASP A 165 -49.11 -3.98 10.82
C ASP A 165 -48.77 -4.75 9.53
N LEU A 166 -48.02 -4.09 8.65
CA LEU A 166 -47.63 -4.65 7.36
C LEU A 166 -46.87 -5.98 7.51
N PRO A 167 -45.88 -6.13 8.39
CA PRO A 167 -45.17 -7.40 8.60
C PRO A 167 -46.09 -8.53 9.03
N GLY A 168 -46.97 -8.30 10.00
CA GLY A 168 -47.94 -9.30 10.45
C GLY A 168 -48.89 -9.75 9.35
N LEU A 169 -49.45 -8.79 8.61
CA LEU A 169 -50.39 -9.06 7.50
C LEU A 169 -49.70 -9.77 6.31
N LEU A 170 -48.44 -9.49 6.02
CA LEU A 170 -47.66 -10.20 5.00
C LEU A 170 -47.33 -11.63 5.45
N ARG A 171 -47.01 -11.82 6.73
CA ARG A 171 -46.78 -13.15 7.31
C ARG A 171 -47.99 -14.05 7.19
N ASP A 172 -49.19 -13.52 7.41
CA ASP A 172 -50.44 -14.24 7.20
C ASP A 172 -50.66 -14.72 5.75
N ARG A 173 -49.97 -14.05 4.79
CA ARG A 173 -49.94 -14.40 3.36
C ARG A 173 -48.72 -15.27 2.98
N GLY A 174 -47.98 -15.75 3.95
CA GLY A 174 -46.81 -16.59 3.74
C GLY A 174 -45.53 -15.82 3.38
N ILE A 175 -45.52 -14.47 3.47
CA ILE A 175 -44.34 -13.62 3.21
C ILE A 175 -43.74 -13.19 4.54
N ASP A 176 -42.64 -13.82 4.93
CA ASP A 176 -41.95 -13.55 6.19
C ASP A 176 -40.82 -12.56 5.96
N LEU A 177 -41.03 -11.28 6.31
CA LEU A 177 -40.03 -10.23 6.23
C LEU A 177 -38.91 -10.42 7.28
N ASP A 178 -39.25 -10.95 8.46
CA ASP A 178 -38.28 -11.16 9.55
C ASP A 178 -37.27 -12.24 9.17
N LYS A 179 -37.68 -13.26 8.44
CA LYS A 179 -36.79 -14.29 7.89
C LYS A 179 -35.77 -13.67 6.92
N SER A 180 -36.20 -12.72 6.08
CA SER A 180 -35.29 -12.03 5.16
C SER A 180 -34.32 -11.16 5.93
N VAL A 181 -34.74 -10.46 6.99
CA VAL A 181 -33.86 -9.65 7.85
C VAL A 181 -32.86 -10.54 8.58
N SER A 182 -33.26 -11.69 9.10
CA SER A 182 -32.36 -12.61 9.83
C SER A 182 -31.20 -13.16 8.97
N LEU A 183 -31.35 -13.16 7.64
CA LEU A 183 -30.24 -13.51 6.73
C LEU A 183 -29.10 -12.48 6.73
N PHE A 184 -29.39 -11.23 7.09
CA PHE A 184 -28.39 -10.15 7.12
C PHE A 184 -27.78 -9.93 8.51
N GLU A 185 -28.41 -10.44 9.55
CA GLU A 185 -27.94 -10.35 10.94
C GLU A 185 -27.99 -11.74 11.58
N PRO A 186 -27.21 -12.71 11.08
CA PRO A 186 -27.24 -14.04 11.60
C PRO A 186 -26.72 -14.12 13.04
N ASP A 187 -27.12 -15.16 13.75
CA ASP A 187 -26.46 -15.57 14.98
C ASP A 187 -24.96 -15.75 14.71
N PRO A 188 -24.03 -15.25 15.57
CA PRO A 188 -22.60 -15.44 15.41
C PRO A 188 -22.18 -16.88 15.10
N LEU A 189 -22.90 -17.87 15.59
CA LEU A 189 -22.64 -19.29 15.31
C LEU A 189 -22.91 -19.67 13.87
N VAL A 190 -23.88 -19.06 13.21
CA VAL A 190 -24.18 -19.28 11.79
C VAL A 190 -23.09 -18.77 10.91
N TRP A 191 -22.47 -17.62 11.25
CA TRP A 191 -21.34 -17.06 10.53
C TRP A 191 -20.14 -18.02 10.45
N LEU A 192 -19.92 -18.78 11.52
CA LEU A 192 -18.79 -19.70 11.63
C LEU A 192 -18.96 -20.91 10.72
N ALA A 193 -20.22 -21.35 10.51
CA ALA A 193 -20.55 -22.40 9.56
C ALA A 193 -20.40 -21.94 8.09
N LEU A 194 -20.47 -20.63 7.85
CA LEU A 194 -20.42 -20.03 6.51
C LEU A 194 -19.00 -19.85 5.97
N ALA A 195 -18.03 -19.66 6.85
CA ALA A 195 -16.63 -19.49 6.49
C ALA A 195 -15.94 -20.78 6.04
N ASP A 196 -16.71 -21.87 5.90
CA ASP A 196 -16.19 -23.20 5.61
C ASP A 196 -16.04 -23.42 4.09
N PRO A 197 -14.84 -23.28 3.50
CA PRO A 197 -14.58 -23.80 2.17
C PRO A 197 -14.60 -25.31 2.22
N LYS A 198 -15.25 -25.96 1.28
CA LYS A 198 -15.23 -27.41 1.10
C LYS A 198 -13.79 -27.87 0.81
N GLY A 199 -13.11 -28.32 1.79
CA GLY A 199 -11.78 -28.90 1.72
C GLY A 199 -10.98 -28.61 2.98
N GLU A 200 -10.48 -29.65 3.64
CA GLU A 200 -9.46 -29.47 4.68
C GLU A 200 -8.16 -29.07 4.01
N ALA A 201 -7.57 -27.97 4.43
CA ALA A 201 -6.19 -27.66 4.07
C ALA A 201 -5.28 -28.75 4.64
N GLU A 202 -4.40 -29.32 3.80
CA GLU A 202 -3.37 -30.24 4.25
C GLU A 202 -2.45 -29.54 5.26
N GLU A 203 -1.93 -30.29 6.24
CA GLU A 203 -1.00 -29.73 7.22
C GLU A 203 0.27 -29.26 6.50
N GLY A 204 0.57 -27.97 6.59
CA GLY A 204 1.79 -27.40 6.04
C GLY A 204 2.89 -27.30 7.11
N ASP A 205 4.13 -27.62 6.74
CA ASP A 205 5.31 -27.53 7.62
C ASP A 205 5.90 -26.11 7.71
N GLY A 206 5.13 -25.08 7.37
CA GLY A 206 5.60 -23.69 7.35
C GLY A 206 5.85 -23.11 8.74
N GLU A 207 7.04 -22.60 9.00
CA GLU A 207 7.38 -21.91 10.26
C GLU A 207 6.93 -20.45 10.31
N ALA A 208 6.77 -19.79 9.15
CA ALA A 208 6.42 -18.37 9.05
C ALA A 208 4.98 -18.17 8.59
N LEU A 209 4.36 -17.04 9.01
CA LEU A 209 3.07 -16.63 8.46
C LEU A 209 3.19 -16.37 6.95
N PRO A 210 2.19 -16.75 6.15
CA PRO A 210 2.17 -16.44 4.74
C PRO A 210 2.16 -14.93 4.52
N LEU A 211 2.72 -14.47 3.39
CA LEU A 211 2.66 -13.07 3.00
C LEU A 211 1.23 -12.73 2.60
N LEU A 212 0.69 -11.70 3.22
CA LEU A 212 -0.55 -11.12 2.76
C LEU A 212 -0.21 -10.24 1.55
N GLU A 213 -0.57 -10.69 0.35
CA GLU A 213 -0.42 -9.89 -0.87
C GLU A 213 -1.10 -8.53 -0.65
N GLU A 214 -0.45 -7.43 -1.03
CA GLU A 214 -1.02 -6.09 -0.91
C GLU A 214 -2.35 -6.06 -1.67
N ILE A 215 -3.43 -6.00 -0.91
CA ILE A 215 -4.75 -5.74 -1.47
C ILE A 215 -4.73 -4.27 -1.84
N GLU A 216 -4.53 -3.97 -3.14
CA GLU A 216 -4.43 -2.61 -3.67
C GLU A 216 -5.50 -1.69 -3.06
N GLY A 217 -5.03 -0.77 -2.24
CA GLY A 217 -5.84 0.30 -1.70
C GLY A 217 -6.78 -0.03 -0.54
N GLY A 218 -6.68 -1.22 0.05
CA GLY A 218 -7.47 -1.61 1.21
C GLY A 218 -8.95 -1.83 0.88
N TYR A 219 -9.46 -3.00 1.19
CA TYR A 219 -10.84 -3.43 0.98
C TYR A 219 -11.88 -2.39 1.45
N LEU A 220 -11.71 -1.91 2.67
CA LEU A 220 -12.60 -0.91 3.28
C LEU A 220 -12.54 0.44 2.57
N LYS A 221 -11.39 0.84 2.02
CA LYS A 221 -11.26 2.08 1.27
C LYS A 221 -12.00 2.01 -0.07
N ARG A 222 -11.99 0.87 -0.75
CA ARG A 222 -12.79 0.66 -1.97
C ARG A 222 -14.27 0.69 -1.69
N LEU A 223 -14.75 -0.03 -0.66
CA LEU A 223 -16.16 0.02 -0.25
C LEU A 223 -16.58 1.43 0.15
N ALA A 224 -15.74 2.16 0.88
CA ALA A 224 -16.02 3.55 1.25
C ALA A 224 -16.10 4.49 0.03
N SER A 225 -15.34 4.21 -1.03
CA SER A 225 -15.37 5.02 -2.24
C SER A 225 -16.66 4.87 -3.04
N LEU A 226 -17.37 3.77 -2.84
CA LEU A 226 -18.60 3.44 -3.56
C LEU A 226 -19.87 3.78 -2.79
N LEU A 227 -19.78 4.10 -1.50
CA LEU A 227 -20.94 4.58 -0.77
C LEU A 227 -21.45 5.86 -1.45
N PRO A 228 -22.67 5.85 -2.00
CA PRO A 228 -23.18 7.02 -2.68
C PRO A 228 -23.22 8.22 -1.74
N ALA A 229 -22.81 9.36 -2.24
CA ALA A 229 -22.87 10.63 -1.51
C ALA A 229 -24.30 11.00 -1.11
N SER A 230 -25.29 10.37 -1.71
CA SER A 230 -26.72 10.51 -1.50
C SER A 230 -27.37 9.19 -1.13
N VAL A 231 -27.18 8.71 0.09
CA VAL A 231 -28.30 7.99 0.71
C VAL A 231 -29.26 9.10 1.12
N GLU A 232 -30.22 9.41 0.27
CA GLU A 232 -31.32 10.31 0.60
C GLU A 232 -31.98 9.81 1.87
N GLY A 233 -31.98 10.63 2.92
CA GLY A 233 -32.57 10.31 4.21
C GLY A 233 -31.63 10.34 5.40
N GLY A 234 -30.35 10.33 5.21
CA GLY A 234 -29.42 10.39 6.34
C GLY A 234 -28.06 10.97 6.01
N LYS A 235 -27.83 12.20 6.41
CA LYS A 235 -26.50 12.88 6.41
C LYS A 235 -25.44 12.13 7.22
N ALA A 236 -25.74 10.94 7.68
CA ALA A 236 -24.94 10.28 8.68
C ALA A 236 -23.70 9.57 8.12
N LEU A 237 -23.72 9.06 6.91
CA LEU A 237 -22.78 8.05 6.46
C LEU A 237 -22.04 8.45 5.20
N SER A 238 -21.73 9.76 5.07
CA SER A 238 -20.90 10.21 3.97
C SER A 238 -19.54 9.52 3.98
N ARG A 239 -18.96 9.29 2.80
CA ARG A 239 -17.60 8.78 2.55
C ARG A 239 -16.56 9.31 3.55
N TYR A 240 -16.68 10.58 3.92
CA TYR A 240 -15.81 11.23 4.89
C TYR A 240 -15.90 10.63 6.32
N ARG A 241 -17.06 10.16 6.77
CA ARG A 241 -17.22 9.53 8.09
C ARG A 241 -16.61 8.14 8.13
N TYR A 242 -16.76 7.37 7.08
CA TYR A 242 -16.23 6.03 7.00
C TYR A 242 -14.67 6.04 7.00
N GLU A 243 -14.06 6.90 6.20
CA GLU A 243 -12.61 7.07 6.23
C GLU A 243 -12.11 7.52 7.61
N LYS A 244 -12.87 8.37 8.31
CA LYS A 244 -12.53 8.78 9.68
C LYS A 244 -12.77 7.70 10.74
N LEU A 245 -13.71 6.78 10.52
CA LEU A 245 -13.93 5.63 11.39
C LEU A 245 -12.78 4.63 11.31
N VAL A 246 -12.37 4.31 10.11
CA VAL A 246 -11.41 3.25 9.85
C VAL A 246 -9.97 3.76 9.94
N ALA A 247 -9.68 4.97 9.47
CA ALA A 247 -8.34 5.54 9.51
C ALA A 247 -7.71 5.61 10.91
N PRO A 248 -8.41 5.96 12.01
CA PRO A 248 -7.85 5.91 13.35
C PRO A 248 -7.56 4.50 13.85
N VAL A 249 -8.37 3.50 13.49
CA VAL A 249 -8.12 2.09 13.81
C VAL A 249 -6.87 1.61 13.07
N MET A 250 -6.72 2.03 11.81
CA MET A 250 -5.61 1.70 10.93
C MET A 250 -4.32 2.45 11.27
N SER A 251 -4.38 3.75 11.55
CA SER A 251 -3.19 4.59 11.77
C SER A 251 -2.51 4.31 13.11
N ARG A 252 -3.27 3.93 14.13
CA ARG A 252 -2.70 3.61 15.45
C ARG A 252 -1.99 2.28 15.52
N SER A 253 -2.41 1.33 14.70
CA SER A 253 -1.64 0.11 14.58
C SER A 253 -0.21 0.37 14.04
N ARG A 254 0.01 1.46 13.27
CA ARG A 254 1.34 1.89 12.80
C ARG A 254 2.15 2.67 13.84
N SER A 255 1.50 3.38 14.76
CA SER A 255 2.19 4.21 15.77
C SER A 255 2.64 3.46 17.03
N HIS A 256 2.30 2.18 17.17
CA HIS A 256 2.77 1.32 18.24
C HIS A 256 4.03 0.54 17.87
N GLU A 257 4.52 0.66 16.63
CA GLU A 257 5.85 0.20 16.23
C GLU A 257 6.90 1.05 16.96
N GLY A 258 7.43 0.54 18.05
CA GLY A 258 8.51 1.17 18.82
C GLY A 258 8.24 1.54 20.28
N GLN A 259 7.00 1.43 20.75
CA GLN A 259 6.76 1.39 22.19
C GLN A 259 6.71 -0.09 22.61
N GLY A 260 7.89 -0.70 22.67
CA GLY A 260 8.06 -2.05 23.22
C GLY A 260 7.53 -2.06 24.64
N HIS A 261 6.26 -2.43 24.80
CA HIS A 261 5.81 -2.91 26.08
C HIS A 261 6.60 -4.17 26.32
N ASP A 262 7.37 -4.18 27.39
CA ASP A 262 8.13 -5.34 27.78
C ASP A 262 7.16 -6.52 27.95
N VAL A 263 7.08 -7.38 26.94
CA VAL A 263 6.22 -8.56 26.92
C VAL A 263 6.55 -9.43 28.12
N ASP A 264 7.82 -9.47 28.52
CA ASP A 264 8.29 -10.21 29.68
C ASP A 264 7.77 -9.56 31.00
N GLU A 265 7.67 -8.24 31.09
CA GLU A 265 7.10 -7.55 32.26
C GLU A 265 5.59 -7.83 32.38
N LEU A 266 4.86 -7.77 31.25
CA LEU A 266 3.43 -8.07 31.24
C LEU A 266 3.18 -9.55 31.56
N TRP A 267 3.99 -10.43 30.97
CA TRP A 267 3.93 -11.86 31.21
C TRP A 267 4.30 -12.22 32.66
N ASN A 268 5.35 -11.61 33.21
CA ASN A 268 5.75 -11.78 34.60
C ASN A 268 4.68 -11.22 35.56
N LYS A 269 4.00 -10.14 35.20
CA LYS A 269 2.85 -9.61 35.93
C LYS A 269 1.67 -10.56 35.93
N PHE A 270 1.37 -11.20 34.79
CA PHE A 270 0.37 -12.26 34.70
C PHE A 270 0.79 -13.51 35.48
N GLN A 271 2.04 -13.94 35.39
CA GLN A 271 2.54 -15.08 36.15
C GLN A 271 2.60 -14.81 37.64
N SER A 272 2.99 -13.62 38.07
CA SER A 272 3.06 -13.27 39.51
C SER A 272 1.69 -13.13 40.14
N ALA A 273 0.67 -12.70 39.38
CA ALA A 273 -0.71 -12.66 39.84
C ALA A 273 -1.33 -14.06 40.01
N PHE A 274 -0.72 -15.09 39.38
CA PHE A 274 -1.23 -16.45 39.39
C PHE A 274 -0.24 -17.47 39.98
N SER A 275 0.52 -17.10 41.01
CA SER A 275 1.43 -17.92 41.82
C SER A 275 1.58 -19.41 41.35
N GLY A 276 2.42 -19.64 40.36
CA GLY A 276 2.97 -20.97 40.08
C GLY A 276 2.26 -21.84 39.07
N GLY A 277 1.30 -21.34 38.29
CA GLY A 277 0.60 -22.10 37.25
C GLY A 277 0.85 -21.58 35.82
N ARG A 278 0.93 -22.45 34.82
CA ARG A 278 0.89 -22.04 33.40
C ARG A 278 -0.46 -21.41 33.07
N VAL A 279 -0.46 -20.13 32.73
CA VAL A 279 -1.63 -19.44 32.20
C VAL A 279 -1.56 -19.48 30.67
N LEU A 280 -2.60 -19.96 30.02
CA LEU A 280 -2.70 -20.03 28.55
C LEU A 280 -3.94 -19.24 28.10
N PRO A 281 -3.88 -18.51 26.99
CA PRO A 281 -5.06 -17.95 26.37
C PRO A 281 -6.01 -19.07 25.92
N GLU A 282 -7.29 -18.86 26.07
CA GLU A 282 -8.34 -19.74 25.57
C GLU A 282 -9.54 -18.95 25.05
N LEU A 283 -10.33 -19.55 24.20
CA LEU A 283 -11.56 -18.96 23.70
C LEU A 283 -12.75 -19.56 24.45
N LEU A 284 -13.53 -18.71 25.07
CA LEU A 284 -14.74 -19.10 25.81
C LEU A 284 -15.98 -18.61 25.09
N TRP A 285 -17.05 -19.42 25.13
CA TRP A 285 -18.40 -19.03 24.77
C TRP A 285 -19.18 -18.66 26.03
N ALA A 286 -19.54 -17.38 26.15
CA ALA A 286 -20.33 -16.88 27.26
C ALA A 286 -21.24 -15.74 26.75
N ASP A 287 -22.42 -15.62 27.30
CA ASP A 287 -23.43 -14.59 27.01
C ASP A 287 -23.74 -14.44 25.52
N GLY A 288 -23.80 -15.56 24.79
CA GLY A 288 -24.10 -15.57 23.36
C GLY A 288 -22.97 -15.07 22.46
N ARG A 289 -21.75 -14.97 22.97
CA ARG A 289 -20.56 -14.53 22.17
C ARG A 289 -19.29 -15.28 22.55
N PHE A 290 -18.32 -15.24 21.65
CA PHE A 290 -16.95 -15.69 21.97
C PHE A 290 -16.15 -14.55 22.60
N MET A 291 -15.36 -14.88 23.61
CA MET A 291 -14.47 -13.99 24.30
C MET A 291 -13.13 -14.66 24.55
N MET A 292 -12.04 -13.89 24.49
CA MET A 292 -10.74 -14.36 24.90
C MET A 292 -10.68 -14.42 26.43
N SER A 293 -10.24 -15.53 26.98
CA SER A 293 -10.05 -15.76 28.40
C SER A 293 -8.66 -16.32 28.69
N LEU A 294 -8.29 -16.37 29.96
CA LEU A 294 -7.03 -16.93 30.41
C LEU A 294 -7.30 -18.20 31.23
N ARG A 295 -6.75 -19.31 30.80
CA ARG A 295 -6.87 -20.60 31.47
C ARG A 295 -5.76 -20.80 32.48
N ILE A 296 -6.15 -21.14 33.72
CA ILE A 296 -5.23 -21.54 34.78
C ILE A 296 -5.22 -23.07 34.86
N PRO A 297 -4.06 -23.71 35.09
CA PRO A 297 -3.99 -25.14 35.40
C PRO A 297 -4.79 -25.45 36.67
N ARG A 298 -5.78 -26.30 36.58
CA ARG A 298 -6.78 -26.83 37.51
C ARG A 298 -8.23 -26.49 37.12
N GLY A 299 -8.48 -25.98 35.90
CA GLY A 299 -9.82 -25.93 35.31
C GLY A 299 -10.70 -24.73 35.67
N ARG A 300 -10.12 -23.65 36.20
CA ARG A 300 -10.84 -22.38 36.35
C ARG A 300 -10.41 -21.40 35.26
N SER A 301 -11.37 -20.85 34.53
CA SER A 301 -11.15 -19.72 33.62
C SER A 301 -11.25 -18.43 34.41
N LEU A 302 -10.36 -17.50 34.14
CA LEU A 302 -10.41 -16.15 34.71
C LEU A 302 -10.89 -15.18 33.64
N ASP A 303 -11.90 -14.42 33.97
CA ASP A 303 -12.34 -13.30 33.16
C ASP A 303 -11.32 -12.17 33.27
N ALA A 304 -10.48 -12.03 32.23
CA ALA A 304 -9.56 -10.93 32.15
C ALA A 304 -10.32 -9.63 31.84
N SER A 305 -9.93 -8.52 32.44
CA SER A 305 -10.54 -7.24 32.09
C SER A 305 -10.34 -6.94 30.61
N MET A 306 -11.21 -6.15 30.00
CA MET A 306 -11.12 -5.75 28.59
C MET A 306 -9.77 -5.09 28.26
N MET A 307 -9.22 -4.29 29.17
CA MET A 307 -7.91 -3.66 28.99
C MET A 307 -6.77 -4.67 28.98
N ASP A 308 -6.85 -5.70 29.82
CA ASP A 308 -5.82 -6.72 29.91
C ASP A 308 -5.83 -7.64 28.67
N ARG A 309 -7.01 -7.95 28.13
CA ARG A 309 -7.17 -8.71 26.89
C ARG A 309 -6.55 -7.97 25.69
N GLY A 310 -6.84 -6.68 25.54
CA GLY A 310 -6.28 -5.86 24.48
C GLY A 310 -4.76 -5.73 24.54
N ARG A 311 -4.21 -5.52 25.73
CA ARG A 311 -2.74 -5.48 25.96
C ARG A 311 -2.11 -6.83 25.62
N LEU A 312 -2.75 -7.92 26.01
CA LEU A 312 -2.26 -9.26 25.73
C LEU A 312 -2.22 -9.53 24.21
N ILE A 313 -3.23 -9.11 23.45
CA ILE A 313 -3.25 -9.26 21.98
C ILE A 313 -2.09 -8.47 21.36
N ILE A 314 -1.83 -7.24 21.80
CA ILE A 314 -0.71 -6.44 21.30
C ILE A 314 0.60 -7.13 21.62
N SER A 315 0.83 -7.52 22.86
CA SER A 315 2.05 -8.19 23.30
C SER A 315 2.29 -9.49 22.53
N LEU A 316 1.25 -10.31 22.34
CA LEU A 316 1.36 -11.53 21.55
C LEU A 316 1.68 -11.25 20.05
N SER A 317 1.18 -10.17 19.50
CA SER A 317 1.45 -9.83 18.08
C SER A 317 2.88 -9.32 17.85
N GLU A 318 3.57 -8.83 18.89
CA GLU A 318 4.95 -8.33 18.85
C GLU A 318 6.02 -9.38 19.18
N LEU A 319 5.61 -10.57 19.61
CA LEU A 319 6.51 -11.70 19.83
C LEU A 319 7.06 -12.24 18.50
N ASP A 320 8.17 -11.69 18.03
CA ASP A 320 8.87 -12.14 16.81
C ASP A 320 9.75 -13.36 17.09
N GLY A 321 9.13 -14.56 17.20
CA GLY A 321 9.87 -15.81 17.44
C GLY A 321 10.62 -15.89 18.78
N ARG A 322 10.48 -14.90 19.63
CA ARG A 322 11.06 -14.84 21.00
C ARG A 322 10.02 -15.25 22.01
N THR A 323 9.62 -16.51 22.00
CA THR A 323 8.82 -17.03 23.11
C THR A 323 9.68 -17.06 24.37
N PRO A 324 9.22 -16.50 25.50
CA PRO A 324 9.89 -16.72 26.77
C PRO A 324 10.04 -18.22 27.01
N ALA A 325 11.22 -18.66 27.38
CA ALA A 325 11.51 -20.09 27.65
C ALA A 325 10.56 -20.71 28.69
N SER A 326 9.88 -19.87 29.48
CA SER A 326 8.87 -20.24 30.47
C SER A 326 7.46 -20.51 29.88
N ALA A 327 7.20 -20.23 28.60
CA ALA A 327 5.84 -20.33 28.05
C ALA A 327 5.79 -20.83 26.57
N PRO A 328 6.22 -22.08 26.31
CA PRO A 328 6.26 -22.62 24.94
C PRO A 328 4.89 -22.76 24.25
N GLY A 329 3.77 -22.65 24.98
CA GLY A 329 2.43 -22.68 24.41
C GLY A 329 1.90 -21.34 23.87
N LEU A 330 2.67 -20.25 23.95
CA LEU A 330 2.25 -18.94 23.47
C LEU A 330 2.55 -18.70 21.98
N GLU A 331 3.50 -19.44 21.40
CA GLU A 331 3.90 -19.23 20.01
C GLU A 331 2.73 -19.31 19.02
N PRO A 332 1.86 -20.33 19.06
CA PRO A 332 0.72 -20.40 18.16
C PRO A 332 -0.25 -19.23 18.33
N TRP A 333 -0.43 -18.77 19.58
CA TRP A 333 -1.26 -17.60 19.88
C TRP A 333 -0.64 -16.30 19.37
N SER A 334 0.69 -16.18 19.44
CA SER A 334 1.43 -15.07 18.84
C SER A 334 1.19 -14.99 17.34
N ARG A 335 1.26 -16.11 16.62
CA ARG A 335 1.00 -16.17 15.18
C ARG A 335 -0.41 -15.71 14.84
N VAL A 336 -1.42 -16.17 15.58
CA VAL A 336 -2.82 -15.77 15.35
C VAL A 336 -3.03 -14.29 15.67
N ALA A 337 -2.48 -13.79 16.76
CA ALA A 337 -2.57 -12.37 17.13
C ALA A 337 -1.88 -11.49 16.09
N LYS A 338 -0.70 -11.90 15.59
CA LYS A 338 0.02 -11.22 14.51
C LYS A 338 -0.82 -11.20 13.21
N ALA A 339 -1.43 -12.32 12.85
CA ALA A 339 -2.31 -12.41 11.69
C ALA A 339 -3.53 -11.49 11.83
N ALA A 340 -4.20 -11.46 13.00
CA ALA A 340 -5.34 -10.57 13.27
C ALA A 340 -4.95 -9.08 13.12
N VAL A 341 -3.83 -8.68 13.71
CA VAL A 341 -3.31 -7.31 13.62
C VAL A 341 -2.89 -6.97 12.18
N MET A 342 -2.26 -7.90 11.45
CA MET A 342 -1.91 -7.69 10.04
C MET A 342 -3.15 -7.45 9.17
N LEU A 343 -4.19 -8.25 9.31
CA LEU A 343 -5.44 -8.08 8.57
C LEU A 343 -6.08 -6.71 8.85
N LEU A 344 -6.10 -6.27 10.11
CA LEU A 344 -6.60 -4.94 10.48
C LEU A 344 -5.72 -3.82 9.89
N ARG A 345 -4.40 -3.95 9.98
CA ARG A 345 -3.44 -2.95 9.47
C ARG A 345 -3.54 -2.75 7.97
N GLN A 346 -3.79 -3.82 7.23
CA GLN A 346 -3.92 -3.77 5.78
C GLN A 346 -5.33 -3.46 5.29
N GLY A 347 -6.29 -3.24 6.20
CA GLY A 347 -7.68 -2.99 5.83
C GLY A 347 -8.37 -4.21 5.23
N ALA A 348 -7.90 -5.39 5.58
CA ALA A 348 -8.44 -6.67 5.15
C ALA A 348 -9.50 -7.22 6.13
N ALA A 349 -10.18 -6.33 6.84
CA ALA A 349 -11.20 -6.63 7.84
C ALA A 349 -12.47 -5.85 7.57
N VAL A 350 -13.62 -6.45 7.89
CA VAL A 350 -14.94 -5.83 7.72
C VAL A 350 -15.73 -5.91 9.03
N PRO A 351 -16.45 -4.83 9.39
CA PRO A 351 -17.40 -4.87 10.48
C PRO A 351 -18.73 -5.46 9.99
N VAL A 352 -19.28 -6.38 10.73
CA VAL A 352 -20.56 -7.03 10.43
C VAL A 352 -21.46 -6.91 11.65
N LEU A 353 -22.76 -6.65 11.44
CA LEU A 353 -23.74 -6.70 12.51
C LEU A 353 -24.02 -8.15 12.91
N VAL A 354 -24.02 -8.38 14.20
CA VAL A 354 -24.37 -9.67 14.80
C VAL A 354 -25.46 -9.49 15.83
N HIS A 355 -26.39 -10.46 15.86
CA HIS A 355 -27.46 -10.50 16.83
C HIS A 355 -27.03 -11.32 18.05
N LEU A 356 -26.92 -10.67 19.21
CA LEU A 356 -26.53 -11.30 20.46
C LEU A 356 -27.79 -11.63 21.26
N LYS A 357 -28.10 -12.95 21.43
CA LYS A 357 -29.15 -13.41 22.29
C LYS A 357 -28.63 -13.62 23.71
N THR A 358 -28.87 -12.67 24.57
CA THR A 358 -28.60 -12.79 26.02
C THR A 358 -29.85 -13.14 26.78
N GLU A 359 -29.75 -13.83 27.92
CA GLU A 359 -30.90 -14.17 28.75
C GLU A 359 -31.76 -12.93 29.07
N GLY A 360 -32.90 -12.83 28.39
CA GLY A 360 -33.93 -11.80 28.60
C GLY A 360 -33.82 -10.52 27.76
N ARG A 361 -32.76 -10.32 26.91
CA ARG A 361 -32.61 -9.15 26.03
C ARG A 361 -31.94 -9.51 24.74
N ASP A 362 -32.50 -9.06 23.65
CA ASP A 362 -31.88 -9.13 22.32
C ASP A 362 -31.05 -7.85 22.06
N LYS A 363 -29.77 -8.02 21.71
CA LYS A 363 -28.86 -6.94 21.42
C LYS A 363 -28.25 -7.05 20.03
N VAL A 364 -27.92 -5.93 19.43
CA VAL A 364 -27.14 -5.86 18.19
C VAL A 364 -25.76 -5.30 18.51
N ALA A 365 -24.72 -5.96 18.04
CA ALA A 365 -23.33 -5.54 18.15
C ALA A 365 -22.65 -5.59 16.79
N ALA A 366 -21.49 -4.93 16.65
CA ALA A 366 -20.62 -5.11 15.51
C ALA A 366 -19.55 -6.16 15.84
N MET A 367 -19.17 -6.97 14.86
CA MET A 367 -18.03 -7.87 14.96
C MET A 367 -17.08 -7.60 13.78
N TRP A 368 -15.81 -7.47 14.05
CA TRP A 368 -14.79 -7.30 13.01
C TRP A 368 -14.33 -8.68 12.54
N MET A 369 -14.41 -8.92 11.24
CA MET A 369 -14.13 -10.21 10.63
C MET A 369 -13.11 -10.07 9.49
N PRO A 370 -12.29 -11.11 9.20
CA PRO A 370 -11.49 -11.14 7.99
C PRO A 370 -12.36 -10.99 6.74
N ALA A 371 -11.92 -10.18 5.79
CA ALA A 371 -12.63 -9.93 4.53
C ALA A 371 -12.47 -11.13 3.57
N MET A 372 -13.08 -12.28 3.90
CA MET A 372 -12.93 -13.57 3.19
C MET A 372 -13.37 -13.54 1.72
N GLN A 373 -14.04 -12.50 1.29
CA GLN A 373 -14.43 -12.28 -0.10
C GLN A 373 -13.23 -11.97 -0.99
N ALA A 374 -12.24 -11.28 -0.43
CA ALA A 374 -10.98 -11.02 -1.12
C ALA A 374 -10.17 -12.32 -1.20
N VAL A 375 -9.80 -12.72 -2.43
CA VAL A 375 -9.08 -13.98 -2.69
C VAL A 375 -7.78 -14.05 -1.89
N GLY A 376 -7.02 -12.95 -1.82
CA GLY A 376 -5.77 -12.88 -1.04
C GLY A 376 -5.99 -13.06 0.46
N VAL A 377 -7.08 -12.50 1.02
CA VAL A 377 -7.42 -12.68 2.44
C VAL A 377 -7.83 -14.12 2.73
N ARG A 378 -8.66 -14.70 1.86
CA ARG A 378 -9.08 -16.09 1.99
C ARG A 378 -7.89 -17.03 1.99
N ARG A 379 -7.03 -16.91 0.98
CA ARG A 379 -5.79 -17.67 0.86
C ARG A 379 -4.90 -17.52 2.09
N PHE A 380 -4.70 -16.29 2.56
CA PHE A 380 -3.93 -16.02 3.79
C PHE A 380 -4.51 -16.74 5.01
N VAL A 381 -5.85 -16.71 5.20
CA VAL A 381 -6.50 -17.38 6.31
C VAL A 381 -6.40 -18.92 6.18
N GLU A 382 -6.55 -19.47 4.97
CA GLU A 382 -6.41 -20.89 4.70
C GLU A 382 -4.97 -21.38 4.97
N GLU A 383 -3.97 -20.70 4.43
CA GLU A 383 -2.56 -21.02 4.64
C GLU A 383 -2.14 -20.84 6.11
N THR A 384 -2.61 -19.78 6.78
CA THR A 384 -2.38 -19.61 8.23
C THR A 384 -3.03 -20.75 9.03
N GLY A 385 -4.22 -21.21 8.64
CA GLY A 385 -4.88 -22.36 9.26
C GLY A 385 -4.10 -23.64 9.12
N ALA A 386 -3.40 -23.84 8.01
CA ALA A 386 -2.60 -25.05 7.75
C ALA A 386 -1.37 -25.13 8.67
N ILE A 387 -0.74 -24.02 9.03
CA ILE A 387 0.47 -23.99 9.87
C ILE A 387 0.19 -23.96 11.38
N LEU A 388 -1.06 -23.77 11.80
CA LEU A 388 -1.40 -23.72 13.24
C LEU A 388 -1.51 -25.10 13.86
N SER A 389 -1.02 -25.23 15.09
CA SER A 389 -1.09 -26.47 15.83
C SER A 389 -2.53 -26.85 16.20
N LYS A 390 -2.80 -28.16 16.27
CA LYS A 390 -4.09 -28.71 16.73
C LYS A 390 -4.48 -28.23 18.14
N ASP A 391 -3.52 -27.86 18.96
CA ASP A 391 -3.73 -27.44 20.34
C ASP A 391 -4.44 -26.09 20.44
N VAL A 392 -4.07 -25.10 19.62
CA VAL A 392 -4.75 -23.80 19.53
C VAL A 392 -6.16 -23.97 18.99
N LEU A 393 -6.30 -24.79 17.95
CA LEU A 393 -7.60 -25.07 17.32
C LEU A 393 -8.44 -26.09 18.13
N GLY A 394 -7.82 -26.85 19.03
CA GLY A 394 -8.48 -27.84 19.88
C GLY A 394 -9.29 -27.27 21.05
N ILE A 395 -9.07 -26.01 21.41
CA ILE A 395 -9.76 -25.33 22.51
C ILE A 395 -11.28 -25.34 22.29
N PHE A 396 -11.74 -25.22 21.06
CA PHE A 396 -13.15 -25.30 20.70
C PHE A 396 -13.85 -26.60 21.13
N LYS A 397 -13.11 -27.69 21.27
CA LYS A 397 -13.67 -29.00 21.68
C LYS A 397 -13.99 -29.09 23.20
N LYS A 398 -13.26 -28.30 24.01
CA LYS A 398 -13.36 -28.39 25.48
C LYS A 398 -14.44 -27.51 26.09
N SER A 399 -14.91 -26.50 25.37
CA SER A 399 -15.84 -25.47 25.89
C SER A 399 -17.33 -25.82 25.70
N GLY A 400 -17.70 -27.06 25.24
CA GLY A 400 -19.10 -27.38 24.90
C GLY A 400 -19.63 -26.58 23.70
N CYS A 401 -18.77 -25.95 22.94
CA CYS A 401 -19.12 -25.09 21.83
C CYS A 401 -19.75 -25.88 20.69
N PRO A 402 -20.85 -25.41 20.10
CA PRO A 402 -21.53 -26.08 18.97
C PRO A 402 -20.66 -26.20 17.70
N LEU A 403 -19.48 -25.58 17.68
CA LEU A 403 -18.50 -25.66 16.58
C LEU A 403 -17.60 -26.92 16.56
N ALA A 404 -17.93 -27.93 17.32
CA ALA A 404 -17.17 -29.19 17.37
C ALA A 404 -16.96 -29.84 15.98
N GLN A 405 -17.76 -29.49 14.98
CA GLN A 405 -17.72 -30.01 13.61
C GLN A 405 -17.14 -29.01 12.58
N SER A 406 -16.65 -27.84 12.99
CA SER A 406 -16.11 -26.86 12.06
C SER A 406 -14.70 -27.24 11.58
N THR A 407 -14.36 -26.84 10.35
CA THR A 407 -13.01 -27.02 9.77
C THR A 407 -11.95 -26.20 10.50
N ARG A 408 -10.69 -26.46 10.19
CA ARG A 408 -9.54 -25.67 10.70
C ARG A 408 -9.66 -24.21 10.32
N THR A 409 -10.00 -23.93 9.06
CA THR A 409 -10.21 -22.58 8.53
C THR A 409 -11.34 -21.86 9.24
N GLY A 410 -12.48 -22.51 9.46
CA GLY A 410 -13.61 -21.96 10.19
C GLY A 410 -13.26 -21.59 11.64
N ARG A 411 -12.50 -22.44 12.32
CA ARG A 411 -12.03 -22.18 13.70
C ARG A 411 -11.06 -21.00 13.75
N LEU A 412 -10.11 -20.95 12.81
CA LEU A 412 -9.18 -19.82 12.70
C LEU A 412 -9.93 -18.52 12.39
N PHE A 413 -10.89 -18.55 11.45
CA PHE A 413 -11.72 -17.41 11.14
C PHE A 413 -12.42 -16.84 12.38
N THR A 414 -13.01 -17.73 13.21
CA THR A 414 -13.62 -17.33 14.47
C THR A 414 -12.62 -16.67 15.41
N LEU A 415 -11.49 -17.32 15.60
CA LEU A 415 -10.45 -16.83 16.50
C LEU A 415 -9.92 -15.46 16.04
N LEU A 416 -9.65 -15.30 14.76
CA LEU A 416 -9.27 -14.02 14.17
C LEU A 416 -10.35 -12.95 14.41
N SER A 417 -11.62 -13.28 14.16
CA SER A 417 -12.73 -12.34 14.33
C SER A 417 -12.86 -11.86 15.78
N VAL A 418 -12.69 -12.75 16.75
CA VAL A 418 -12.70 -12.39 18.17
C VAL A 418 -11.51 -11.50 18.53
N LEU A 419 -10.30 -11.90 18.14
CA LEU A 419 -9.10 -11.11 18.44
C LEU A 419 -9.14 -9.73 17.77
N MET A 420 -9.61 -9.64 16.54
CA MET A 420 -9.78 -8.38 15.82
C MET A 420 -10.79 -7.47 16.51
N THR A 421 -11.93 -8.02 16.94
CA THR A 421 -12.99 -7.28 17.62
C THR A 421 -12.53 -6.76 18.97
N GLU A 422 -11.87 -7.57 19.76
CA GLU A 422 -11.29 -7.15 21.06
C GLU A 422 -10.14 -6.17 20.90
N TYR A 423 -9.31 -6.31 19.87
CA TYR A 423 -8.27 -5.36 19.55
C TYR A 423 -8.83 -3.98 19.19
N VAL A 424 -9.88 -3.94 18.36
CA VAL A 424 -10.56 -2.68 17.99
C VAL A 424 -11.20 -2.05 19.23
N GLU A 425 -11.90 -2.83 20.06
CA GLU A 425 -12.50 -2.37 21.31
C GLU A 425 -11.49 -1.67 22.23
N PHE A 426 -10.28 -2.22 22.30
CA PHE A 426 -9.20 -1.67 23.11
C PHE A 426 -8.50 -0.47 22.47
N SER A 427 -8.18 -0.55 21.17
CA SER A 427 -7.30 0.40 20.50
C SER A 427 -8.02 1.61 19.91
N ALA A 428 -9.30 1.47 19.53
CA ALA A 428 -10.02 2.54 18.88
C ALA A 428 -10.42 3.66 19.88
N ARG A 429 -10.18 4.91 19.46
CA ARG A 429 -10.68 6.10 20.15
C ARG A 429 -11.70 6.80 19.30
N VAL A 430 -12.86 7.04 19.87
CA VAL A 430 -13.87 7.89 19.24
C VAL A 430 -13.38 9.34 19.29
N PRO A 431 -13.16 10.01 18.14
CA PRO A 431 -12.81 11.41 18.14
C PRO A 431 -13.91 12.25 18.80
N SER A 432 -13.54 13.33 19.50
CA SER A 432 -14.50 14.21 20.18
C SER A 432 -15.58 14.79 19.26
N SER A 433 -15.28 14.92 17.97
CA SER A 433 -16.24 15.37 16.95
C SER A 433 -17.37 14.36 16.67
N PHE A 434 -17.25 13.13 17.13
CA PHE A 434 -18.21 12.04 16.96
C PHE A 434 -18.64 11.42 18.30
N ALA A 435 -18.29 12.06 19.40
CA ALA A 435 -18.82 11.69 20.72
C ALA A 435 -20.35 11.79 20.69
N GLY A 436 -21.02 10.68 20.97
CA GLY A 436 -22.48 10.57 20.87
C GLY A 436 -23.06 10.09 19.53
N ASP A 437 -22.22 9.78 18.52
CA ASP A 437 -22.69 9.11 17.31
C ASP A 437 -22.76 7.59 17.56
N PRO A 438 -23.95 6.98 17.57
CA PRO A 438 -24.11 5.58 17.96
C PRO A 438 -23.43 4.60 16.99
N LEU A 439 -23.35 4.92 15.69
CA LEU A 439 -22.64 4.09 14.71
C LEU A 439 -21.13 4.09 15.00
N TYR A 440 -20.57 5.27 15.32
CA TYR A 440 -19.18 5.38 15.70
C TYR A 440 -18.87 4.61 16.98
N ALA A 441 -19.77 4.71 17.97
CA ALA A 441 -19.65 3.97 19.22
C ALA A 441 -19.65 2.46 18.95
N LEU A 442 -20.58 1.99 18.13
CA LEU A 442 -20.71 0.56 17.81
C LEU A 442 -19.50 0.01 17.07
N MET A 443 -18.93 0.76 16.12
CA MET A 443 -17.78 0.30 15.35
C MET A 443 -16.45 0.38 16.12
N ALA A 444 -16.27 1.43 16.94
CA ALA A 444 -15.05 1.64 17.72
C ALA A 444 -15.04 0.87 19.06
N ARG A 445 -16.23 0.61 19.60
CA ARG A 445 -16.43 -0.15 20.82
C ARG A 445 -17.50 -1.21 20.63
N PRO A 446 -17.24 -2.19 19.76
CA PRO A 446 -18.27 -3.13 19.30
C PRO A 446 -18.90 -3.95 20.43
N LEU A 447 -18.17 -4.24 21.49
CA LEU A 447 -18.64 -5.06 22.60
C LEU A 447 -19.33 -4.26 23.70
N SER A 448 -18.82 -3.08 24.05
CA SER A 448 -19.35 -2.24 25.11
C SER A 448 -20.51 -1.33 24.68
N SER A 449 -20.65 -1.10 23.36
CA SER A 449 -21.70 -0.25 22.77
C SER A 449 -22.83 -1.05 22.12
N ALA A 450 -23.00 -2.34 22.43
CA ALA A 450 -24.09 -3.16 21.94
C ALA A 450 -25.46 -2.56 22.31
N LEU A 451 -26.35 -2.42 21.31
CA LEU A 451 -27.63 -1.74 21.43
C LEU A 451 -28.77 -2.71 21.72
N ASP A 452 -29.65 -2.35 22.63
CA ASP A 452 -30.87 -3.10 22.90
C ASP A 452 -31.85 -2.93 21.73
N TYR A 453 -32.37 -4.05 21.19
CA TYR A 453 -33.17 -4.09 19.97
C TYR A 453 -34.48 -3.29 20.08
N GLY A 454 -35.03 -3.13 21.29
CA GLY A 454 -36.28 -2.42 21.49
C GLY A 454 -36.18 -0.91 21.70
N ILE A 455 -35.02 -0.40 22.04
CA ILE A 455 -34.86 1.01 22.48
C ILE A 455 -34.24 1.89 21.36
N ALA A 456 -33.42 1.35 20.50
CA ALA A 456 -32.64 2.09 19.52
C ALA A 456 -33.00 1.75 18.06
N GLN A 457 -34.28 1.47 17.78
CA GLN A 457 -34.71 0.93 16.47
C GLN A 457 -34.34 1.83 15.27
N ALA A 458 -34.44 3.14 15.41
CA ALA A 458 -34.05 4.07 14.35
C ALA A 458 -32.52 4.05 14.09
N ASP A 459 -31.71 3.95 15.13
CA ASP A 459 -30.26 3.87 15.00
C ASP A 459 -29.84 2.49 14.45
N ILE A 460 -30.52 1.42 14.85
CA ILE A 460 -30.31 0.07 14.32
C ILE A 460 -30.64 0.02 12.82
N THR A 461 -31.75 0.60 12.40
CA THR A 461 -32.13 0.67 10.96
C THR A 461 -31.08 1.41 10.14
N LEU A 462 -30.55 2.52 10.67
CA LEU A 462 -29.47 3.27 10.01
C LEU A 462 -28.18 2.44 9.93
N MET A 463 -27.84 1.72 10.99
CA MET A 463 -26.67 0.83 11.01
C MET A 463 -26.82 -0.36 10.06
N ARG A 464 -28.00 -0.93 9.96
CA ARG A 464 -28.30 -1.98 9.00
C ARG A 464 -28.03 -1.52 7.59
N LYS A 465 -28.57 -0.37 7.19
CA LYS A 465 -28.32 0.18 5.87
C LYS A 465 -26.82 0.33 5.56
N PHE A 466 -26.05 0.70 6.56
CA PHE A 466 -24.61 0.91 6.40
C PHE A 466 -23.81 -0.38 6.40
N LEU A 467 -24.10 -1.31 7.30
CA LEU A 467 -23.30 -2.52 7.51
C LEU A 467 -23.81 -3.72 6.71
N LYS A 468 -25.07 -3.70 6.26
CA LYS A 468 -25.67 -4.76 5.45
C LYS A 468 -24.85 -5.17 4.23
N PRO A 469 -24.28 -4.26 3.45
CA PRO A 469 -23.47 -4.65 2.30
C PRO A 469 -22.29 -5.54 2.67
N PHE A 470 -21.68 -5.34 3.82
CA PHE A 470 -20.59 -6.18 4.28
C PHE A 470 -21.02 -7.60 4.63
N SER A 471 -22.30 -7.79 4.98
CA SER A 471 -22.86 -9.12 5.27
C SER A 471 -23.33 -9.88 4.04
N LEU A 472 -23.51 -9.22 2.88
CA LEU A 472 -24.01 -9.87 1.66
C LEU A 472 -23.17 -11.06 1.22
N ALA A 473 -21.86 -10.98 1.35
CA ALA A 473 -20.96 -12.04 0.96
C ALA A 473 -21.01 -13.27 1.87
N PHE A 474 -21.56 -13.13 3.07
CA PHE A 474 -21.69 -14.22 4.05
C PHE A 474 -23.08 -14.85 4.06
N MET A 475 -24.00 -14.37 3.23
CA MET A 475 -25.35 -14.91 3.18
C MET A 475 -25.41 -16.35 2.65
N GLN A 476 -26.18 -17.19 3.30
CA GLN A 476 -26.48 -18.58 2.86
C GLN A 476 -27.64 -18.63 1.87
N LEU A 477 -27.55 -17.92 0.77
CA LEU A 477 -28.52 -18.12 -0.30
C LEU A 477 -28.09 -19.31 -1.17
N SER A 478 -29.09 -20.11 -1.57
CA SER A 478 -28.92 -21.17 -2.57
C SER A 478 -28.46 -20.61 -3.93
N TRP A 479 -28.61 -19.32 -4.11
CA TRP A 479 -28.35 -18.57 -5.34
C TRP A 479 -27.32 -17.49 -5.13
N VAL A 480 -26.41 -17.35 -6.10
CA VAL A 480 -25.40 -16.29 -6.13
C VAL A 480 -25.83 -15.22 -7.14
N PRO A 481 -25.85 -13.92 -6.76
CA PRO A 481 -26.12 -12.85 -7.71
C PRO A 481 -25.02 -12.81 -8.78
N VAL A 482 -25.43 -12.64 -10.02
CA VAL A 482 -24.51 -12.62 -11.17
C VAL A 482 -24.80 -11.42 -12.05
N MET A 483 -23.79 -10.62 -12.27
CA MET A 483 -23.81 -9.59 -13.28
C MET A 483 -23.13 -10.11 -14.56
N THR A 484 -23.81 -10.03 -15.68
CA THR A 484 -23.24 -10.38 -16.98
C THR A 484 -22.99 -9.15 -17.81
N VAL A 485 -21.77 -9.01 -18.28
CA VAL A 485 -21.35 -7.92 -19.16
C VAL A 485 -21.17 -8.43 -20.57
N ARG A 486 -21.68 -7.73 -21.58
CA ARG A 486 -21.55 -8.09 -22.98
C ARG A 486 -21.07 -6.88 -23.78
N THR A 487 -20.16 -7.13 -24.70
CA THR A 487 -19.71 -6.15 -25.70
C THR A 487 -20.41 -6.41 -27.03
N ALA A 488 -20.97 -5.36 -27.61
CA ALA A 488 -21.52 -5.43 -28.95
C ALA A 488 -20.45 -5.10 -30.01
N LYS A 489 -20.68 -5.49 -31.28
CA LYS A 489 -19.74 -5.21 -32.40
C LYS A 489 -19.46 -3.72 -32.64
N ASN A 490 -20.31 -2.83 -32.13
CA ASN A 490 -20.15 -1.38 -32.22
C ASN A 490 -19.35 -0.81 -31.02
N GLY A 491 -18.78 -1.65 -30.15
CA GLY A 491 -18.05 -1.26 -28.96
C GLY A 491 -18.93 -0.87 -27.75
N ASN A 492 -20.27 -0.94 -27.88
CA ASN A 492 -21.16 -0.68 -26.74
C ASN A 492 -21.10 -1.83 -25.75
N VAL A 493 -21.04 -1.49 -24.48
CA VAL A 493 -21.06 -2.44 -23.36
C VAL A 493 -22.43 -2.44 -22.72
N THR A 494 -23.00 -3.61 -22.52
CA THR A 494 -24.30 -3.78 -21.85
C THR A 494 -24.17 -4.67 -20.62
N VAL A 495 -24.91 -4.31 -19.58
CA VAL A 495 -24.92 -5.00 -18.29
C VAL A 495 -26.29 -5.64 -18.07
N ASN A 496 -26.31 -6.89 -17.59
CA ASN A 496 -27.50 -7.61 -17.21
C ASN A 496 -27.32 -8.23 -15.82
N LEU A 497 -28.45 -8.46 -15.13
CA LEU A 497 -28.46 -9.02 -13.79
C LEU A 497 -29.18 -10.37 -13.79
N GLY A 498 -28.75 -11.30 -12.98
CA GLY A 498 -29.34 -12.61 -12.82
C GLY A 498 -28.78 -13.37 -11.61
N VAL A 499 -29.08 -14.65 -11.52
CA VAL A 499 -28.61 -15.55 -10.47
C VAL A 499 -28.07 -16.85 -11.03
N LEU A 500 -27.15 -17.46 -10.31
CA LEU A 500 -26.66 -18.82 -10.51
C LEU A 500 -26.84 -19.63 -9.24
N PRO A 501 -27.12 -20.94 -9.32
CA PRO A 501 -27.01 -21.81 -8.16
C PRO A 501 -25.60 -21.70 -7.54
N ARG A 502 -25.49 -21.69 -6.22
CA ARG A 502 -24.18 -21.58 -5.53
C ARG A 502 -23.20 -22.68 -5.96
N ASN A 503 -23.69 -23.86 -6.25
CA ASN A 503 -22.90 -25.01 -6.71
C ASN A 503 -22.80 -25.10 -8.24
N ALA A 504 -23.13 -24.04 -8.97
CA ALA A 504 -23.09 -24.03 -10.42
C ALA A 504 -21.66 -24.16 -10.95
N GLY A 505 -21.45 -25.07 -11.90
CA GLY A 505 -20.17 -25.21 -12.59
C GLY A 505 -19.82 -24.00 -13.46
N PRO A 506 -18.57 -23.90 -13.93
CA PRO A 506 -18.06 -22.71 -14.65
C PRO A 506 -18.77 -22.43 -15.99
N LYS A 507 -19.48 -23.38 -16.55
CA LYS A 507 -20.25 -23.23 -17.80
C LYS A 507 -21.74 -22.95 -17.61
N ALA A 508 -22.20 -22.82 -16.37
CA ALA A 508 -23.62 -22.57 -16.09
C ALA A 508 -24.05 -21.19 -16.62
N ARG A 509 -25.25 -21.12 -17.17
CA ARG A 509 -25.82 -19.85 -17.63
C ARG A 509 -26.67 -19.23 -16.53
N PRO A 510 -26.52 -17.92 -16.26
CA PRO A 510 -27.36 -17.22 -15.31
C PRO A 510 -28.81 -17.20 -15.71
N VAL A 511 -29.70 -17.37 -14.73
CA VAL A 511 -31.13 -17.07 -14.90
C VAL A 511 -31.27 -15.56 -14.73
N LEU A 512 -31.86 -14.90 -15.72
CA LEU A 512 -31.95 -13.45 -15.74
C LEU A 512 -32.98 -12.93 -14.72
N TYR A 513 -32.77 -11.72 -14.22
CA TYR A 513 -33.62 -11.05 -13.26
C TYR A 513 -35.12 -11.09 -13.63
N ARG A 514 -35.46 -10.83 -14.92
CA ARG A 514 -36.84 -10.91 -15.41
C ARG A 514 -37.47 -12.28 -15.24
N ASP A 515 -36.63 -13.34 -15.27
CA ASP A 515 -37.10 -14.73 -15.14
C ASP A 515 -37.22 -15.12 -13.65
N VAL A 516 -36.34 -14.56 -12.78
CA VAL A 516 -36.46 -14.68 -11.32
C VAL A 516 -37.78 -14.10 -10.80
N LEU A 517 -38.31 -13.06 -11.43
CA LEU A 517 -39.58 -12.45 -11.06
C LEU A 517 -40.78 -13.35 -11.37
N LYS A 518 -40.67 -14.28 -12.35
CA LYS A 518 -41.78 -15.05 -12.92
C LYS A 518 -41.77 -16.53 -12.54
N GLU A 519 -40.58 -17.14 -12.42
CA GLU A 519 -40.51 -18.60 -12.26
C GLU A 519 -40.80 -19.03 -10.81
N GLU A 520 -41.67 -20.02 -10.64
CA GLU A 520 -42.12 -20.57 -9.35
C GLU A 520 -40.96 -21.12 -8.49
N LYS A 521 -39.93 -21.69 -9.13
CA LYS A 521 -38.78 -22.24 -8.40
C LYS A 521 -38.05 -21.23 -7.49
N PHE A 522 -38.30 -19.94 -7.70
CA PHE A 522 -37.72 -18.87 -6.86
C PHE A 522 -38.65 -18.41 -5.74
N GLU A 523 -39.87 -18.89 -5.66
CA GLU A 523 -40.88 -18.35 -4.76
C GLU A 523 -40.39 -18.26 -3.29
N ALA A 524 -39.75 -19.30 -2.80
CA ALA A 524 -39.21 -19.34 -1.44
C ALA A 524 -38.03 -18.37 -1.21
N ASP A 525 -37.19 -18.12 -2.21
CA ASP A 525 -35.98 -17.33 -2.10
C ASP A 525 -36.08 -15.93 -2.78
N ARG A 526 -37.18 -15.68 -3.51
CA ARG A 526 -37.38 -14.52 -4.37
C ARG A 526 -37.18 -13.21 -3.63
N LEU A 527 -37.80 -13.03 -2.49
CA LEU A 527 -37.69 -11.80 -1.72
C LEU A 527 -36.24 -11.55 -1.25
N ALA A 528 -35.57 -12.59 -0.78
CA ALA A 528 -34.16 -12.50 -0.37
C ALA A 528 -33.23 -12.16 -1.55
N ILE A 529 -33.43 -12.79 -2.70
CA ILE A 529 -32.68 -12.50 -3.93
C ILE A 529 -32.88 -11.05 -4.34
N LEU A 530 -34.13 -10.57 -4.37
CA LEU A 530 -34.46 -9.20 -4.75
C LEU A 530 -33.84 -8.18 -3.77
N SER A 531 -33.89 -8.46 -2.47
CA SER A 531 -33.26 -7.62 -1.44
C SER A 531 -31.73 -7.53 -1.62
N VAL A 532 -31.09 -8.65 -2.01
CA VAL A 532 -29.67 -8.62 -2.37
C VAL A 532 -29.42 -7.76 -3.60
N PHE A 533 -30.23 -7.87 -4.62
CA PHE A 533 -30.10 -7.04 -5.82
C PHE A 533 -30.26 -5.56 -5.52
N GLU A 534 -31.25 -5.18 -4.73
CA GLU A 534 -31.43 -3.80 -4.28
C GLU A 534 -30.21 -3.29 -3.50
N SER A 535 -29.66 -4.10 -2.60
CA SER A 535 -28.45 -3.75 -1.84
C SER A 535 -27.24 -3.58 -2.75
N LEU A 536 -27.05 -4.43 -3.76
CA LEU A 536 -25.96 -4.32 -4.73
C LEU A 536 -26.12 -3.13 -5.67
N ALA A 537 -27.36 -2.76 -6.02
CA ALA A 537 -27.65 -1.64 -6.89
C ALA A 537 -27.27 -0.28 -6.30
N VAL A 538 -27.08 -0.20 -4.99
CA VAL A 538 -26.53 0.99 -4.33
C VAL A 538 -25.10 1.28 -4.78
N TYR A 539 -24.35 0.26 -5.19
CA TYR A 539 -22.94 0.36 -5.59
C TYR A 539 -22.72 0.41 -7.10
N CYS A 540 -23.78 0.26 -7.88
CA CYS A 540 -23.65 0.19 -9.34
C CYS A 540 -24.93 0.75 -10.00
N ASN A 541 -24.80 1.91 -10.62
CA ASN A 541 -25.90 2.59 -11.29
C ASN A 541 -26.51 1.77 -12.42
N GLU A 542 -25.72 0.95 -13.08
CA GLU A 542 -26.15 0.04 -14.15
C GLU A 542 -27.08 -1.03 -13.61
N LEU A 543 -26.78 -1.55 -12.42
CA LEU A 543 -27.69 -2.50 -11.74
C LEU A 543 -29.00 -1.82 -11.37
N ARG A 544 -28.95 -0.59 -10.84
CA ARG A 544 -30.16 0.20 -10.57
C ARG A 544 -31.01 0.36 -11.84
N ALA A 545 -30.38 0.74 -12.95
CA ALA A 545 -31.09 0.86 -14.24
C ALA A 545 -31.72 -0.45 -14.72
N VAL A 546 -31.06 -1.60 -14.49
CA VAL A 546 -31.65 -2.93 -14.80
C VAL A 546 -32.86 -3.23 -13.92
N LEU A 547 -32.80 -2.92 -12.63
CA LEU A 547 -33.91 -3.14 -11.69
C LEU A 547 -35.10 -2.25 -12.04
N ASP A 548 -34.90 -0.96 -12.22
CA ASP A 548 -35.95 0.02 -12.53
C ASP A 548 -36.60 -0.26 -13.90
N SER A 549 -35.86 -0.78 -14.86
CA SER A 549 -36.38 -1.19 -16.18
C SER A 549 -37.03 -2.59 -16.18
N LYS A 550 -37.21 -3.21 -15.02
CA LYS A 550 -37.77 -4.57 -14.87
C LYS A 550 -37.02 -5.62 -15.69
N GLY A 551 -35.67 -5.47 -15.75
CA GLY A 551 -34.78 -6.47 -16.34
C GLY A 551 -34.35 -6.20 -17.80
N LYS A 552 -34.54 -5.01 -18.33
CA LYS A 552 -33.89 -4.62 -19.57
C LYS A 552 -32.38 -4.40 -19.36
N PRO A 553 -31.51 -4.83 -20.29
CA PRO A 553 -30.09 -4.58 -20.18
C PRO A 553 -29.79 -3.08 -20.09
N ALA A 554 -28.95 -2.67 -19.17
CA ALA A 554 -28.44 -1.31 -19.08
C ALA A 554 -27.25 -1.12 -20.02
N THR A 555 -27.16 0.02 -20.70
CA THR A 555 -26.00 0.37 -21.53
C THR A 555 -25.02 1.20 -20.72
N LEU A 556 -23.78 0.77 -20.69
CA LEU A 556 -22.69 1.45 -20.01
C LEU A 556 -22.13 2.57 -20.91
N PRO A 557 -22.07 3.83 -20.45
CA PRO A 557 -21.43 4.91 -21.20
C PRO A 557 -19.92 4.66 -21.32
N LYS A 558 -19.31 5.13 -22.42
CA LYS A 558 -17.87 4.89 -22.69
C LYS A 558 -16.96 5.48 -21.61
N ASP A 559 -17.28 6.66 -21.16
CA ASP A 559 -16.57 7.41 -20.09
C ASP A 559 -16.77 6.79 -18.70
N GLY A 560 -17.80 5.97 -18.49
CA GLY A 560 -18.03 5.21 -17.25
C GLY A 560 -17.34 3.85 -17.21
N LEU A 561 -16.75 3.39 -18.31
CA LEU A 561 -16.20 2.03 -18.41
C LEU A 561 -15.04 1.80 -17.41
N ARG A 562 -14.20 2.81 -17.22
CA ARG A 562 -13.11 2.76 -16.23
C ARG A 562 -13.65 2.54 -14.81
N ASP A 563 -14.52 3.42 -14.36
CA ASP A 563 -15.07 3.38 -12.99
C ASP A 563 -15.87 2.10 -12.75
N PHE A 564 -16.57 1.63 -13.80
CA PHE A 564 -17.24 0.36 -13.76
C PHE A 564 -16.27 -0.82 -13.58
N LEU A 565 -15.19 -0.93 -14.38
CA LEU A 565 -14.27 -2.07 -14.34
C LEU A 565 -13.36 -2.06 -13.09
N PHE A 566 -12.92 -0.90 -12.66
CA PHE A 566 -11.92 -0.79 -11.58
C PHE A 566 -12.51 -0.48 -10.21
N ASP A 567 -13.70 0.09 -10.14
CA ASP A 567 -14.36 0.44 -8.90
C ASP A 567 -15.62 -0.40 -8.65
N ALA A 568 -16.56 -0.47 -9.60
CA ALA A 568 -17.82 -1.18 -9.40
C ALA A 568 -17.64 -2.71 -9.43
N VAL A 569 -16.98 -3.26 -10.45
CA VAL A 569 -16.78 -4.72 -10.59
C VAL A 569 -16.07 -5.33 -9.37
N PRO A 570 -14.86 -4.86 -8.97
CA PRO A 570 -14.20 -5.43 -7.81
C PRO A 570 -15.03 -5.31 -6.53
N SER A 571 -15.83 -4.29 -6.42
CA SER A 571 -16.66 -4.05 -5.24
C SER A 571 -17.88 -4.98 -5.19
N LEU A 572 -18.51 -5.20 -6.32
CA LEU A 572 -19.60 -6.18 -6.43
C LEU A 572 -19.09 -7.60 -6.13
N GLU A 573 -17.89 -7.95 -6.61
CA GLU A 573 -17.25 -9.23 -6.30
C GLU A 573 -16.94 -9.36 -4.82
N LEU A 574 -16.44 -8.29 -4.21
CA LEU A 574 -16.18 -8.21 -2.78
C LEU A 574 -17.48 -8.31 -1.95
N LEU A 575 -18.60 -7.87 -2.47
CA LEU A 575 -19.93 -8.03 -1.86
C LEU A 575 -20.56 -9.41 -2.14
N GLY A 576 -19.85 -10.30 -2.81
CA GLY A 576 -20.29 -11.67 -3.05
C GLY A 576 -21.06 -11.88 -4.35
N ALA A 577 -21.18 -10.86 -5.21
CA ALA A 577 -21.70 -11.04 -6.55
C ALA A 577 -20.63 -11.63 -7.48
N ARG A 578 -21.03 -12.46 -8.42
CA ARG A 578 -20.15 -12.93 -9.48
C ARG A 578 -20.28 -12.01 -10.69
N VAL A 579 -19.18 -11.47 -11.18
CA VAL A 579 -19.18 -10.66 -12.41
C VAL A 579 -18.60 -11.48 -13.56
N MET A 580 -19.38 -11.62 -14.63
CA MET A 580 -18.99 -12.34 -15.85
C MET A 580 -18.63 -11.33 -16.92
N LEU A 581 -17.33 -11.03 -17.05
CA LEU A 581 -16.79 -10.16 -18.07
C LEU A 581 -16.49 -10.95 -19.34
N PRO A 582 -16.69 -10.38 -20.54
CA PRO A 582 -16.17 -10.93 -21.79
C PRO A 582 -14.63 -10.91 -21.79
N LYS A 583 -14.00 -11.81 -22.53
CA LYS A 583 -12.53 -11.93 -22.57
C LYS A 583 -11.84 -10.61 -22.91
N SER A 584 -12.43 -9.81 -23.78
CA SER A 584 -11.91 -8.49 -24.17
C SER A 584 -11.82 -7.48 -23.02
N LEU A 585 -12.66 -7.62 -21.98
CA LEU A 585 -12.66 -6.75 -20.81
C LEU A 585 -11.99 -7.40 -19.59
N SER A 586 -11.90 -8.73 -19.52
CA SER A 586 -11.20 -9.42 -18.45
C SER A 586 -9.68 -9.37 -18.61
N ASN A 587 -9.19 -9.31 -19.85
CA ASN A 587 -7.78 -9.27 -20.21
C ASN A 587 -7.42 -7.92 -20.80
N LEU A 588 -7.52 -6.85 -20.00
CA LEU A 588 -7.10 -5.53 -20.44
C LEU A 588 -5.62 -5.53 -20.78
N LEU A 589 -5.29 -5.06 -21.99
CA LEU A 589 -3.91 -4.89 -22.40
C LEU A 589 -3.24 -3.81 -21.52
N LYS A 590 -2.06 -4.13 -21.01
CA LYS A 590 -1.22 -3.17 -20.30
C LYS A 590 -0.03 -2.81 -21.18
N PRO A 591 0.38 -1.53 -21.24
CA PRO A 591 1.57 -1.14 -21.95
C PRO A 591 2.80 -1.79 -21.31
N LYS A 592 3.64 -2.42 -22.17
CA LYS A 592 4.92 -3.02 -21.78
C LYS A 592 6.05 -2.25 -22.43
N LEU A 593 7.07 -1.93 -21.65
CA LEU A 593 8.30 -1.33 -22.13
C LEU A 593 9.32 -2.43 -22.42
N SER A 594 9.86 -2.46 -23.62
CA SER A 594 11.06 -3.23 -23.96
C SER A 594 12.19 -2.27 -24.27
N VAL A 595 13.35 -2.51 -23.67
CA VAL A 595 14.55 -1.69 -23.85
C VAL A 595 15.61 -2.54 -24.51
N SER A 596 16.22 -2.00 -25.56
CA SER A 596 17.39 -2.58 -26.20
C SER A 596 18.46 -1.53 -26.35
N MET A 597 19.71 -1.94 -26.44
CA MET A 597 20.83 -1.04 -26.80
C MET A 597 21.18 -1.18 -28.26
N SER A 598 21.41 -0.05 -28.92
CA SER A 598 21.98 -0.01 -30.26
C SER A 598 23.44 0.44 -30.16
N GLY A 599 24.36 -0.40 -30.60
CA GLY A 599 25.77 -0.05 -30.69
C GLY A 599 26.08 0.78 -31.94
N SER A 600 26.91 1.84 -31.82
CA SER A 600 27.40 2.53 -33.01
C SER A 600 28.49 1.68 -33.70
N THR A 601 28.48 1.67 -35.04
CA THR A 601 29.38 0.87 -35.87
C THR A 601 30.79 1.44 -36.00
N GLY A 602 31.19 2.41 -35.17
CA GLY A 602 32.52 3.07 -35.24
C GLY A 602 33.65 2.21 -34.66
N LYS A 603 34.69 1.97 -35.45
CA LYS A 603 35.96 1.45 -34.92
C LYS A 603 36.72 2.58 -34.20
N GLY A 604 36.71 2.59 -32.89
CA GLY A 604 37.54 3.51 -32.09
C GLY A 604 36.81 4.02 -30.84
N MET A 605 37.54 4.46 -29.86
CA MET A 605 37.23 5.09 -28.56
C MET A 605 35.85 4.78 -27.95
N ILE A 606 35.86 4.29 -26.71
CA ILE A 606 34.63 4.26 -25.88
C ILE A 606 34.37 5.68 -25.36
N THR A 607 33.61 6.43 -26.16
CA THR A 607 32.97 7.67 -25.73
C THR A 607 31.51 7.39 -25.45
N LYS A 608 30.80 8.33 -24.82
CA LYS A 608 29.33 8.25 -24.63
C LYS A 608 28.62 7.90 -25.97
N GLU A 609 29.13 8.40 -27.09
CA GLU A 609 28.60 8.19 -28.44
C GLU A 609 28.94 6.81 -29.02
N SER A 610 30.03 6.16 -28.56
CA SER A 610 30.45 4.85 -29.07
C SER A 610 29.82 3.66 -28.33
N VAL A 611 29.36 3.84 -27.10
CA VAL A 611 28.61 2.82 -26.34
C VAL A 611 27.19 2.64 -26.91
N GLY A 612 26.69 3.64 -27.65
CA GLY A 612 25.39 3.61 -28.28
C GLY A 612 24.34 4.41 -27.54
N SER A 613 23.11 4.13 -27.84
CA SER A 613 21.94 4.71 -27.18
C SER A 613 20.95 3.62 -26.76
N PHE A 614 20.14 3.92 -25.79
CA PHE A 614 18.99 3.07 -25.50
C PHE A 614 17.93 3.24 -26.58
N ASP A 615 17.56 2.13 -27.22
CA ASP A 615 16.37 2.03 -28.06
C ASP A 615 15.23 1.48 -27.23
N TRP A 616 14.18 2.27 -27.06
CA TRP A 616 13.02 1.84 -26.32
C TRP A 616 11.81 1.64 -27.24
N LYS A 617 11.01 0.62 -26.92
CA LYS A 617 9.77 0.31 -27.62
C LYS A 617 8.69 0.06 -26.60
N VAL A 618 7.56 0.73 -26.75
CA VAL A 618 6.36 0.44 -25.96
C VAL A 618 5.45 -0.45 -26.79
N SER A 619 5.04 -1.56 -26.23
CA SER A 619 4.09 -2.46 -26.85
C SER A 619 2.77 -2.54 -26.09
N LEU A 620 1.67 -2.64 -26.82
CA LEU A 620 0.35 -2.97 -26.34
C LEU A 620 -0.04 -4.34 -26.88
N GLY A 621 -0.02 -5.36 -26.00
CA GLY A 621 -0.13 -6.74 -26.45
C GLY A 621 1.05 -7.13 -27.35
N GLU A 622 0.75 -7.59 -28.58
CA GLU A 622 1.77 -7.96 -29.58
C GLU A 622 2.21 -6.79 -30.49
N ARG A 623 1.52 -5.65 -30.43
CA ARG A 623 1.81 -4.49 -31.27
C ARG A 623 2.79 -3.54 -30.61
N VAL A 624 3.86 -3.19 -31.32
CA VAL A 624 4.81 -2.14 -30.94
C VAL A 624 4.27 -0.79 -31.44
N LEU A 625 4.20 0.18 -30.57
CA LEU A 625 3.77 1.55 -30.88
C LEU A 625 4.92 2.37 -31.44
N THR A 626 4.61 3.26 -32.39
CA THR A 626 5.54 4.32 -32.79
C THR A 626 5.59 5.41 -31.71
N LYS A 627 6.57 6.32 -31.78
CA LYS A 627 6.68 7.42 -30.84
C LYS A 627 5.44 8.33 -30.87
N GLU A 628 4.93 8.60 -32.05
CA GLU A 628 3.72 9.40 -32.28
C GLU A 628 2.47 8.69 -31.76
N GLU A 629 2.36 7.38 -31.97
CA GLU A 629 1.26 6.57 -31.42
C GLU A 629 1.32 6.52 -29.90
N PHE A 630 2.51 6.42 -29.31
CA PHE A 630 2.68 6.47 -27.85
C PHE A 630 2.27 7.84 -27.28
N GLU A 631 2.66 8.94 -27.92
CA GLU A 631 2.23 10.29 -27.51
C GLU A 631 0.71 10.47 -27.62
N ALA A 632 0.09 9.92 -28.67
CA ALA A 632 -1.36 9.94 -28.82
C ALA A 632 -2.07 9.12 -27.71
N VAL A 633 -1.53 7.97 -27.34
CA VAL A 633 -2.02 7.16 -26.23
C VAL A 633 -1.90 7.92 -24.90
N MET A 634 -0.82 8.67 -24.71
CA MET A 634 -0.63 9.50 -23.52
C MET A 634 -1.66 10.63 -23.35
N ALA A 635 -2.38 11.01 -24.40
CA ALA A 635 -3.49 11.98 -24.31
C ALA A 635 -4.73 11.41 -23.58
N HIS A 636 -4.86 10.08 -23.48
CA HIS A 636 -6.01 9.38 -22.90
C HIS A 636 -5.67 8.72 -21.55
N VAL A 637 -4.78 9.32 -20.79
CA VAL A 637 -4.36 8.82 -19.47
C VAL A 637 -5.56 8.67 -18.52
N GLY A 638 -5.72 7.49 -17.95
CA GLY A 638 -6.80 7.16 -17.02
C GLY A 638 -8.06 6.62 -17.68
N GLU A 639 -8.09 6.47 -18.99
CA GLU A 639 -9.23 5.94 -19.73
C GLU A 639 -9.05 4.48 -20.11
N VAL A 640 -10.16 3.79 -20.35
CA VAL A 640 -10.21 2.48 -21.01
C VAL A 640 -10.63 2.71 -22.44
N ILE A 641 -9.72 2.50 -23.37
CA ILE A 641 -9.97 2.72 -24.80
C ILE A 641 -10.04 1.41 -25.58
N PRO A 642 -10.90 1.31 -26.61
CA PRO A 642 -10.90 0.17 -27.54
C PRO A 642 -9.66 0.22 -28.43
N PHE A 643 -8.99 -0.92 -28.57
CA PHE A 643 -7.79 -1.06 -29.39
C PHE A 643 -7.80 -2.43 -30.09
N ASN A 644 -8.04 -2.46 -31.41
CA ASN A 644 -8.05 -3.69 -32.25
C ASN A 644 -8.88 -4.84 -31.66
N ASP A 645 -10.20 -4.64 -31.48
CA ASP A 645 -11.14 -5.60 -30.87
C ASP A 645 -10.85 -6.00 -29.41
N GLU A 646 -9.85 -5.41 -28.78
CA GLU A 646 -9.54 -5.52 -27.35
C GLU A 646 -9.70 -4.17 -26.64
N PHE A 647 -9.54 -4.14 -25.34
CA PHE A 647 -9.56 -2.91 -24.57
C PHE A 647 -8.22 -2.72 -23.85
N VAL A 648 -7.78 -1.48 -23.80
CA VAL A 648 -6.53 -1.07 -23.12
C VAL A 648 -6.87 -0.13 -22.00
N TYR A 649 -6.36 -0.38 -20.82
CA TYR A 649 -6.38 0.57 -19.72
C TYR A 649 -5.06 1.31 -19.63
N LEU A 650 -5.16 2.62 -19.67
CA LEU A 650 -4.04 3.54 -19.59
C LEU A 650 -3.86 4.06 -18.16
N ASP A 651 -3.36 3.20 -17.28
CA ASP A 651 -3.15 3.51 -15.88
C ASP A 651 -2.20 4.71 -15.72
N PRO A 652 -2.65 5.81 -15.07
CA PRO A 652 -1.84 7.01 -14.89
C PRO A 652 -0.51 6.76 -14.18
N GLU A 653 -0.48 5.84 -13.23
CA GLU A 653 0.75 5.54 -12.48
C GLU A 653 1.73 4.72 -13.31
N VAL A 654 1.23 3.74 -14.05
CA VAL A 654 2.03 2.94 -15.00
C VAL A 654 2.60 3.82 -16.10
N LEU A 655 1.77 4.70 -16.67
CA LEU A 655 2.22 5.62 -17.74
C LEU A 655 3.20 6.66 -17.20
N ARG A 656 3.01 7.18 -16.01
CA ARG A 656 3.97 8.10 -15.37
C ARG A 656 5.31 7.41 -15.14
N LYS A 657 5.31 6.16 -14.65
CA LYS A 657 6.53 5.35 -14.49
C LYS A 657 7.19 5.06 -15.83
N LEU A 658 6.40 4.72 -16.85
CA LEU A 658 6.87 4.52 -18.22
C LEU A 658 7.52 5.77 -18.80
N LYS A 659 6.86 6.93 -18.67
CA LYS A 659 7.39 8.21 -19.12
C LYS A 659 8.68 8.57 -18.39
N ALA A 660 8.71 8.45 -17.07
CA ALA A 660 9.93 8.68 -16.29
C ALA A 660 11.09 7.76 -16.73
N LYS A 661 10.80 6.50 -17.09
CA LYS A 661 11.80 5.58 -17.64
C LYS A 661 12.30 6.00 -19.02
N VAL A 662 11.40 6.45 -19.89
CA VAL A 662 11.76 6.96 -21.22
C VAL A 662 12.61 8.21 -21.10
N ASP A 663 12.22 9.18 -20.26
CA ASP A 663 12.96 10.41 -20.00
C ASP A 663 14.35 10.09 -19.40
N PHE A 664 14.45 9.11 -18.50
CA PHE A 664 15.73 8.62 -17.97
C PHE A 664 16.61 8.04 -19.06
N MET A 665 16.09 7.18 -19.95
CA MET A 665 16.87 6.58 -21.02
C MET A 665 17.38 7.60 -22.04
N GLU A 666 16.60 8.64 -22.34
CA GLU A 666 17.02 9.75 -23.20
C GLU A 666 18.12 10.61 -22.56
N SER A 667 18.18 10.67 -21.22
CA SER A 667 19.17 11.42 -20.45
C SER A 667 20.32 10.57 -19.90
N ALA A 668 20.26 9.25 -20.07
CA ALA A 668 21.19 8.29 -19.47
C ALA A 668 22.65 8.59 -19.81
N GLY A 669 23.48 8.56 -18.79
CA GLY A 669 24.91 8.77 -18.88
C GLY A 669 25.68 7.52 -19.28
N TYR A 670 27.01 7.68 -19.49
CA TYR A 670 27.91 6.55 -19.76
C TYR A 670 27.82 5.46 -18.69
N LEU A 671 27.72 5.85 -17.43
CA LEU A 671 27.65 4.94 -16.28
C LEU A 671 26.43 4.03 -16.36
N ASP A 672 25.27 4.60 -16.65
CA ASP A 672 24.01 3.87 -16.74
C ASP A 672 24.03 2.88 -17.90
N MET A 673 24.61 3.31 -19.03
CA MET A 673 24.80 2.44 -20.19
C MET A 673 25.76 1.27 -19.91
N MET A 674 26.88 1.52 -19.26
CA MET A 674 27.84 0.46 -18.90
C MET A 674 27.26 -0.51 -17.87
N LYS A 675 26.51 -0.01 -16.88
CA LYS A 675 25.76 -0.88 -15.97
C LYS A 675 24.79 -1.79 -16.73
N ALA A 676 23.99 -1.23 -17.61
CA ALA A 676 23.03 -2.01 -18.41
C ALA A 676 23.72 -3.07 -19.29
N VAL A 677 24.91 -2.75 -19.85
CA VAL A 677 25.70 -3.70 -20.63
C VAL A 677 26.15 -4.90 -19.79
N TYR A 678 26.57 -4.67 -18.55
CA TYR A 678 27.11 -5.74 -17.71
C TYR A 678 26.04 -6.49 -16.92
N THR A 679 24.98 -5.80 -16.46
CA THR A 679 23.94 -6.40 -15.64
C THR A 679 22.75 -6.92 -16.45
N GLY A 680 22.54 -6.41 -17.67
CA GLY A 680 21.33 -6.66 -18.47
C GLY A 680 20.09 -5.97 -17.91
N GLU A 681 20.25 -5.08 -16.92
CA GLU A 681 19.15 -4.43 -16.20
C GLU A 681 19.49 -2.96 -15.91
N LEU A 682 18.47 -2.11 -15.85
CA LEU A 682 18.56 -0.75 -15.30
C LEU A 682 18.44 -0.78 -13.76
N ASP A 683 18.76 0.36 -13.10
CA ASP A 683 18.71 0.48 -11.63
C ASP A 683 17.35 0.14 -10.99
N ASP A 684 16.28 0.21 -11.75
CA ASP A 684 14.92 -0.14 -11.32
C ASP A 684 14.50 -1.58 -11.64
N GLY A 685 15.45 -2.44 -12.07
CA GLY A 685 15.20 -3.83 -12.44
C GLY A 685 14.61 -4.02 -13.84
N THR A 686 14.56 -2.98 -14.68
CA THR A 686 14.10 -3.12 -16.07
C THR A 686 15.14 -3.86 -16.89
N ALA A 687 14.76 -5.02 -17.45
CA ALA A 687 15.64 -5.81 -18.31
C ALA A 687 15.97 -5.05 -19.61
N VAL A 688 17.24 -5.06 -19.98
CA VAL A 688 17.78 -4.44 -21.19
C VAL A 688 18.35 -5.53 -22.09
N SER A 689 17.88 -5.59 -23.33
CA SER A 689 18.48 -6.47 -24.33
C SER A 689 19.76 -5.84 -24.88
N VAL A 690 20.90 -6.42 -24.53
CA VAL A 690 22.22 -5.96 -24.98
C VAL A 690 22.70 -6.85 -26.11
N PRO A 691 23.11 -6.30 -27.25
CA PRO A 691 23.68 -7.08 -28.35
C PRO A 691 24.98 -7.79 -27.96
N ASP A 692 25.16 -9.03 -28.38
CA ASP A 692 26.33 -9.85 -28.04
C ASP A 692 27.64 -9.21 -28.46
N ASP A 693 27.67 -8.53 -29.60
CA ASP A 693 28.87 -7.81 -30.08
C ASP A 693 29.30 -6.66 -29.15
N LEU A 694 28.32 -6.03 -28.48
CA LEU A 694 28.62 -4.98 -27.51
C LEU A 694 29.19 -5.56 -26.20
N ILE A 695 28.65 -6.70 -25.77
CA ILE A 695 29.16 -7.46 -24.60
C ILE A 695 30.59 -7.94 -24.90
N GLU A 696 30.84 -8.44 -26.09
CA GLU A 696 32.15 -8.96 -26.49
C GLU A 696 33.19 -7.85 -26.59
N ARG A 697 32.86 -6.72 -27.19
CA ARG A 697 33.72 -5.51 -27.20
C ARG A 697 34.05 -5.03 -25.79
N THR A 698 33.11 -5.01 -24.86
CA THR A 698 33.37 -4.63 -23.48
C THR A 698 34.26 -5.64 -22.75
N ARG A 699 34.17 -6.92 -23.06
CA ARG A 699 35.09 -7.97 -22.56
C ARG A 699 36.49 -7.89 -23.17
N GLU A 700 36.62 -7.50 -24.44
CA GLU A 700 37.90 -7.27 -25.10
C GLU A 700 38.69 -6.13 -24.46
N PHE A 701 38.04 -5.15 -23.78
CA PHE A 701 38.73 -4.14 -23.00
C PHE A 701 39.58 -4.70 -21.85
N GLY A 702 39.29 -5.91 -21.39
CA GLY A 702 40.12 -6.60 -20.37
C GLY A 702 41.36 -7.30 -20.93
N ARG A 703 41.46 -7.53 -22.25
CA ARG A 703 42.61 -8.19 -22.87
C ARG A 703 43.69 -7.18 -23.20
N VAL A 704 44.86 -7.35 -22.64
CA VAL A 704 46.04 -6.52 -22.92
C VAL A 704 46.98 -7.25 -23.86
N ASP A 705 47.03 -6.81 -25.09
CA ASP A 705 48.07 -7.29 -26.02
C ASP A 705 49.43 -6.68 -25.63
N SER A 706 50.50 -7.45 -25.77
CA SER A 706 51.85 -6.98 -25.48
C SER A 706 52.26 -5.83 -26.45
N ILE A 707 52.58 -4.70 -25.88
CA ILE A 707 53.11 -3.55 -26.63
C ILE A 707 54.65 -3.59 -26.53
N PRO A 708 55.37 -3.46 -27.66
CA PRO A 708 56.82 -3.42 -27.66
C PRO A 708 57.39 -2.36 -26.73
N LEU A 709 58.43 -2.69 -26.00
CA LEU A 709 59.15 -1.76 -25.12
C LEU A 709 59.85 -0.66 -25.96
N PRO A 710 59.96 0.57 -25.44
CA PRO A 710 60.69 1.63 -26.12
C PRO A 710 62.18 1.28 -26.25
N SER A 711 62.75 1.65 -27.38
CA SER A 711 64.11 1.31 -27.74
C SER A 711 65.21 1.94 -26.86
N GLY A 712 64.90 3.12 -26.31
CA GLY A 712 65.73 3.86 -25.40
C GLY A 712 65.69 3.42 -23.93
N LEU A 713 64.96 2.37 -23.58
CA LEU A 713 64.83 1.92 -22.20
C LEU A 713 66.08 1.17 -21.71
N ASN A 714 66.70 1.72 -20.68
CA ASN A 714 67.90 1.10 -20.06
C ASN A 714 67.49 0.32 -18.79
N ALA A 715 66.56 -0.61 -18.93
CA ALA A 715 66.08 -1.47 -17.86
C ALA A 715 65.48 -2.75 -18.41
N VAL A 716 65.56 -3.82 -17.62
CA VAL A 716 64.83 -5.08 -17.88
C VAL A 716 63.59 -5.08 -17.01
N LEU A 717 62.44 -5.02 -17.63
CA LEU A 717 61.16 -5.07 -16.90
C LEU A 717 60.85 -6.52 -16.52
N ARG A 718 60.25 -6.71 -15.36
CA ARG A 718 59.68 -8.01 -14.98
C ARG A 718 58.40 -8.26 -15.79
N PRO A 719 57.97 -9.53 -16.02
CA PRO A 719 56.81 -9.85 -16.84
C PRO A 719 55.56 -9.09 -16.44
N TYR A 720 55.32 -8.91 -15.14
CA TYR A 720 54.16 -8.12 -14.67
C TYR A 720 54.30 -6.62 -14.96
N GLN A 721 55.54 -6.08 -14.94
CA GLN A 721 55.81 -4.68 -15.27
C GLN A 721 55.62 -4.42 -16.78
N GLU A 722 56.01 -5.34 -17.64
CA GLU A 722 55.74 -5.29 -19.08
C GLU A 722 54.22 -5.30 -19.37
N ARG A 723 53.46 -6.15 -18.68
CA ARG A 723 52.04 -6.14 -18.76
C ARG A 723 51.42 -4.81 -18.28
N GLY A 724 51.93 -4.25 -17.19
CA GLY A 724 51.52 -2.95 -16.67
C GLY A 724 51.82 -1.80 -17.63
N TYR A 725 53.01 -1.79 -18.22
CA TYR A 725 53.35 -0.86 -19.26
C TYR A 725 52.43 -0.96 -20.48
N SER A 726 52.20 -2.19 -20.98
CA SER A 726 51.32 -2.42 -22.13
C SER A 726 49.89 -1.95 -21.83
N TRP A 727 49.40 -2.17 -20.60
CA TRP A 727 48.10 -1.70 -20.14
C TRP A 727 48.01 -0.18 -20.08
N LEU A 728 49.04 0.52 -19.54
CA LEU A 728 49.12 1.96 -19.53
C LEU A 728 49.11 2.55 -20.94
N MET A 729 49.99 2.05 -21.81
CA MET A 729 50.11 2.54 -23.17
C MET A 729 48.78 2.33 -23.94
N ARG A 730 48.14 1.19 -23.77
CA ARG A 730 46.86 0.92 -24.38
C ARG A 730 45.80 1.93 -23.94
N ASN A 731 45.65 2.16 -22.63
CA ASN A 731 44.69 3.16 -22.13
C ASN A 731 44.98 4.55 -22.72
N LEU A 732 46.22 4.97 -22.76
CA LEU A 732 46.58 6.24 -23.35
C LEU A 732 46.28 6.32 -24.85
N MET A 733 46.54 5.23 -25.58
CA MET A 733 46.21 5.15 -27.01
C MET A 733 44.72 5.21 -27.29
N LEU A 734 43.90 4.73 -26.35
CA LEU A 734 42.44 4.81 -26.39
C LEU A 734 41.87 6.16 -25.88
N GLY A 735 42.77 7.13 -25.52
CA GLY A 735 42.31 8.39 -24.95
C GLY A 735 41.88 8.32 -23.49
N LEU A 736 42.12 7.20 -22.81
CA LEU A 736 41.70 6.97 -21.44
C LEU A 736 42.81 7.36 -20.44
N GLY A 737 42.40 7.70 -19.21
CA GLY A 737 43.32 7.82 -18.10
C GLY A 737 43.57 6.44 -17.44
N ALA A 738 44.51 6.40 -16.49
CA ALA A 738 44.88 5.14 -15.81
C ALA A 738 45.24 5.37 -14.32
N LEU A 739 44.74 4.47 -13.44
CA LEU A 739 45.13 4.40 -12.04
C LEU A 739 45.93 3.11 -11.79
N ILE A 740 47.23 3.25 -11.55
CA ILE A 740 48.05 2.12 -11.05
C ILE A 740 47.98 2.07 -9.54
N ALA A 741 47.32 1.04 -9.06
CA ALA A 741 47.08 0.80 -7.64
C ALA A 741 47.89 -0.39 -7.08
N ASP A 742 49.02 -0.70 -7.70
CA ASP A 742 49.93 -1.78 -7.29
C ASP A 742 50.48 -1.56 -5.89
N ASP A 743 50.75 -2.60 -5.16
CA ASP A 743 51.40 -2.53 -3.86
C ASP A 743 52.71 -1.74 -3.95
N MET A 744 53.12 -1.10 -2.85
CA MET A 744 54.40 -0.35 -2.77
C MET A 744 55.56 -1.27 -3.09
N GLY A 745 56.55 -0.78 -3.88
CA GLY A 745 57.73 -1.55 -4.26
C GLY A 745 57.58 -2.48 -5.45
N LEU A 746 56.49 -2.46 -6.18
CA LEU A 746 56.28 -3.17 -7.44
C LEU A 746 56.79 -2.38 -8.67
N GLY A 747 57.44 -1.27 -8.47
CA GLY A 747 58.09 -0.51 -9.54
C GLY A 747 57.10 0.28 -10.40
N LYS A 748 56.09 0.89 -9.79
CA LYS A 748 55.11 1.77 -10.47
C LYS A 748 55.79 2.89 -11.26
N THR A 749 56.79 3.57 -10.61
CA THR A 749 57.56 4.67 -11.23
C THR A 749 58.26 4.21 -12.51
N LEU A 750 58.91 3.05 -12.50
CA LEU A 750 59.57 2.50 -13.67
C LEU A 750 58.60 2.21 -14.83
N GLN A 751 57.42 1.66 -14.55
CA GLN A 751 56.39 1.42 -15.54
C GLN A 751 55.90 2.74 -16.18
N VAL A 752 55.69 3.78 -15.38
CA VAL A 752 55.29 5.10 -15.86
C VAL A 752 56.42 5.79 -16.64
N ILE A 753 57.69 5.73 -16.19
CA ILE A 753 58.83 6.25 -16.93
C ILE A 753 59.01 5.56 -18.30
N THR A 754 58.79 4.22 -18.35
CA THR A 754 58.82 3.48 -19.58
C THR A 754 57.68 3.95 -20.53
N THR A 755 56.48 4.25 -19.97
CA THR A 755 55.36 4.82 -20.73
C THR A 755 55.68 6.22 -21.27
N LEU A 756 56.23 7.09 -20.45
CA LEU A 756 56.68 8.43 -20.87
C LEU A 756 57.72 8.37 -22.01
N LEU A 757 58.69 7.45 -21.90
CA LEU A 757 59.70 7.24 -22.94
C LEU A 757 59.06 6.77 -24.25
N ALA A 758 58.14 5.81 -24.16
CA ALA A 758 57.40 5.32 -25.35
C ALA A 758 56.56 6.40 -26.02
N MET A 759 55.93 7.29 -25.25
CA MET A 759 55.20 8.45 -25.77
C MET A 759 56.14 9.43 -26.48
N LYS A 760 57.31 9.65 -25.93
CA LYS A 760 58.33 10.48 -26.59
C LYS A 760 58.78 9.86 -27.90
N GLU A 761 59.14 8.59 -27.94
CA GLU A 761 59.56 7.90 -29.17
C GLU A 761 58.50 7.94 -30.28
N ARG A 762 57.23 8.03 -29.89
CA ARG A 762 56.08 8.23 -30.79
C ARG A 762 55.86 9.68 -31.20
N GLY A 763 56.66 10.62 -30.68
CA GLY A 763 56.53 12.03 -31.01
C GLY A 763 55.39 12.78 -30.30
N GLU A 764 54.76 12.17 -29.27
CA GLU A 764 53.57 12.74 -28.61
C GLU A 764 53.90 13.98 -27.78
N PHE A 765 55.21 14.24 -27.47
CA PHE A 765 55.67 15.42 -26.74
C PHE A 765 56.19 16.55 -27.66
N ALA A 766 55.94 16.49 -28.96
CA ALA A 766 56.39 17.52 -29.89
C ALA A 766 55.69 18.87 -29.69
N LYS A 767 54.39 18.87 -29.38
CA LYS A 767 53.55 20.06 -29.20
C LYS A 767 53.17 20.34 -27.76
N GLU A 768 52.94 19.30 -26.97
CA GLU A 768 52.51 19.39 -25.58
C GLU A 768 53.42 18.50 -24.73
N LYS A 769 53.70 18.88 -23.50
CA LYS A 769 54.65 18.20 -22.62
C LYS A 769 53.93 17.42 -21.52
N ALA A 770 54.68 16.63 -20.74
CA ALA A 770 54.16 15.94 -19.56
C ALA A 770 54.51 16.70 -18.28
N ILE A 771 53.61 16.62 -17.29
CA ILE A 771 53.87 17.13 -15.95
C ILE A 771 53.72 15.98 -14.94
N ALA A 772 54.72 15.82 -14.06
CA ALA A 772 54.67 14.85 -12.95
C ALA A 772 54.57 15.59 -11.61
N ILE A 773 53.51 15.34 -10.87
CA ILE A 773 53.25 15.92 -9.53
C ILE A 773 53.57 14.83 -8.52
N VAL A 774 54.59 15.08 -7.72
CA VAL A 774 55.17 14.08 -6.82
C VAL A 774 55.32 14.63 -5.40
N PRO A 775 55.39 13.79 -4.36
CA PRO A 775 55.84 14.22 -3.03
C PRO A 775 57.24 14.85 -3.08
N ALA A 776 57.45 15.87 -2.25
CA ALA A 776 58.73 16.57 -2.24
C ALA A 776 59.94 15.64 -1.99
N THR A 777 59.78 14.62 -1.18
CA THR A 777 60.77 13.59 -0.89
C THR A 777 61.14 12.71 -2.09
N LEU A 778 60.25 12.57 -3.06
CA LEU A 778 60.43 11.69 -4.22
C LEU A 778 60.97 12.41 -5.46
N MET A 779 61.03 13.72 -5.43
CA MET A 779 61.37 14.55 -6.59
C MET A 779 62.82 14.24 -7.13
N THR A 780 63.81 14.15 -6.25
CA THR A 780 65.17 13.77 -6.60
C THR A 780 65.26 12.31 -7.09
N ASN A 781 64.44 11.44 -6.52
CA ASN A 781 64.39 10.05 -6.95
C ASN A 781 63.86 9.90 -8.40
N TRP A 782 62.79 10.63 -8.74
CA TRP A 782 62.27 10.69 -10.10
C TRP A 782 63.28 11.13 -11.12
N MET A 783 64.06 12.19 -10.83
CA MET A 783 65.12 12.64 -11.68
C MET A 783 66.18 11.56 -11.92
N ARG A 784 66.67 10.94 -10.83
CA ARG A 784 67.66 9.86 -10.92
C ARG A 784 67.15 8.62 -11.67
N GLU A 785 65.88 8.26 -11.47
CA GLU A 785 65.28 7.12 -12.17
C GLU A 785 65.11 7.40 -13.68
N ILE A 786 64.73 8.62 -14.09
CA ILE A 786 64.67 9.01 -15.47
C ILE A 786 66.07 9.00 -16.12
N GLU A 787 67.07 9.61 -15.49
CA GLU A 787 68.43 9.57 -15.93
C GLU A 787 68.99 8.16 -16.09
N ARG A 788 68.66 7.28 -15.16
CA ARG A 788 69.18 5.90 -15.16
C ARG A 788 68.45 5.02 -16.17
N PHE A 789 67.15 5.04 -16.24
CA PHE A 789 66.33 4.08 -16.96
C PHE A 789 65.87 4.59 -18.34
N ALA A 790 65.75 5.90 -18.51
CA ALA A 790 65.30 6.51 -19.73
C ALA A 790 66.16 7.76 -20.09
N PRO A 791 67.48 7.58 -20.36
CA PRO A 791 68.39 8.68 -20.60
C PRO A 791 68.02 9.52 -21.84
N GLY A 792 67.22 8.98 -22.73
CA GLY A 792 66.64 9.69 -23.86
C GLY A 792 65.51 10.66 -23.50
N LEU A 793 64.92 10.58 -22.31
CA LEU A 793 63.82 11.41 -21.86
C LEU A 793 64.37 12.64 -21.10
N THR A 794 64.04 13.84 -21.54
CA THR A 794 64.49 15.07 -20.87
C THR A 794 63.54 15.46 -19.75
N ALA A 795 64.08 15.78 -18.59
CA ALA A 795 63.26 16.17 -17.43
C ALA A 795 63.80 17.40 -16.71
N SER A 796 62.99 18.22 -16.13
CA SER A 796 63.37 19.35 -15.27
C SER A 796 62.51 19.45 -14.05
N VAL A 797 63.06 20.09 -13.03
CA VAL A 797 62.36 20.31 -11.76
C VAL A 797 61.79 21.72 -11.70
N TYR A 798 60.49 21.84 -11.50
CA TYR A 798 59.81 23.11 -11.27
C TYR A 798 59.51 23.24 -9.79
N HIS A 799 60.50 23.77 -9.04
CA HIS A 799 60.43 23.91 -7.58
C HIS A 799 61.36 25.01 -7.08
N GLY A 800 61.15 25.51 -5.86
CA GLY A 800 62.01 26.57 -5.26
C GLY A 800 61.46 27.97 -5.54
N SER A 801 62.24 29.00 -5.04
CA SER A 801 61.83 30.40 -5.15
C SER A 801 62.13 31.02 -6.53
N ALA A 802 63.14 30.52 -7.26
CA ALA A 802 63.55 31.01 -8.59
C ALA A 802 62.96 30.19 -9.74
N ARG A 803 61.87 29.40 -9.48
CA ARG A 803 61.25 28.57 -10.53
C ARG A 803 60.60 29.42 -11.62
N GLN A 804 60.86 29.05 -12.85
CA GLN A 804 60.28 29.65 -14.07
C GLN A 804 59.85 28.50 -14.99
N LEU A 805 58.75 28.70 -15.68
CA LEU A 805 58.25 27.74 -16.68
C LEU A 805 58.83 28.21 -18.03
N ALA A 806 59.63 27.37 -18.64
CA ALA A 806 60.13 27.62 -19.99
C ALA A 806 59.06 27.63 -21.04
N PRO A 807 59.16 28.34 -22.15
CA PRO A 807 58.31 28.21 -23.32
C PRO A 807 58.19 26.73 -23.76
N VAL A 808 57.09 26.34 -24.37
CA VAL A 808 56.81 24.91 -24.71
C VAL A 808 57.90 24.33 -25.59
N GLU A 809 58.46 25.13 -26.50
CA GLU A 809 59.50 24.71 -27.44
C GLU A 809 60.83 24.38 -26.75
N GLU A 810 61.15 25.09 -25.66
CA GLU A 810 62.41 24.92 -24.90
C GLU A 810 62.20 23.99 -23.66
N ARG A 811 60.95 23.63 -23.39
CA ARG A 811 60.57 22.83 -22.20
C ARG A 811 61.01 21.37 -22.37
N PRO A 812 61.62 20.76 -21.34
CA PRO A 812 61.87 19.34 -21.29
C PRO A 812 60.58 18.50 -21.47
N ASP A 813 60.74 17.25 -21.89
CA ASP A 813 59.62 16.35 -22.11
C ASP A 813 58.73 16.15 -20.84
N VAL A 814 59.38 16.17 -19.66
CA VAL A 814 58.70 15.98 -18.36
C VAL A 814 59.07 17.12 -17.41
N THR A 815 58.12 17.84 -16.90
CA THR A 815 58.29 18.81 -15.82
C THR A 815 57.86 18.18 -14.51
N ILE A 816 58.76 18.08 -13.53
CA ILE A 816 58.50 17.48 -12.22
C ILE A 816 58.27 18.60 -11.22
N THR A 817 57.16 18.51 -10.49
CA THR A 817 56.81 19.47 -9.43
C THR A 817 56.20 18.77 -8.20
N THR A 818 56.02 19.51 -7.12
CA THR A 818 55.41 18.98 -5.90
C THR A 818 53.93 19.41 -5.80
N TYR A 819 53.13 18.65 -5.05
CA TYR A 819 51.73 18.99 -4.80
C TYR A 819 51.53 20.40 -4.23
N GLY A 820 52.41 20.83 -3.29
CA GLY A 820 52.35 22.17 -2.70
C GLY A 820 52.72 23.26 -3.68
N THR A 821 53.69 23.05 -4.55
CA THR A 821 54.10 24.01 -5.60
C THR A 821 53.03 24.08 -6.68
N PHE A 822 52.53 22.91 -7.12
CA PHE A 822 51.44 22.81 -8.10
C PHE A 822 50.22 23.60 -7.67
N LYS A 823 49.72 23.37 -6.43
CA LYS A 823 48.55 24.10 -5.90
C LYS A 823 48.72 25.62 -5.94
N ARG A 824 49.92 26.09 -5.64
CA ARG A 824 50.24 27.54 -5.58
C ARG A 824 50.29 28.17 -6.98
N ASP A 825 50.83 27.43 -7.93
CA ASP A 825 51.11 27.93 -9.28
C ASP A 825 50.17 27.33 -10.35
N ALA A 826 49.05 26.75 -9.91
CA ALA A 826 48.09 26.07 -10.80
C ALA A 826 47.61 26.94 -11.96
N ALA A 827 47.45 28.25 -11.74
CA ALA A 827 47.06 29.20 -12.79
C ALA A 827 48.17 29.40 -13.83
N VAL A 828 49.46 29.42 -13.41
CA VAL A 828 50.60 29.59 -14.30
C VAL A 828 50.83 28.29 -15.11
N LEU A 829 50.80 27.15 -14.43
CA LEU A 829 50.97 25.85 -15.08
C LEU A 829 49.82 25.50 -16.00
N GLY A 830 48.57 25.90 -15.61
CA GLY A 830 47.34 25.65 -16.36
C GLY A 830 47.05 26.67 -17.47
N ALA A 831 47.94 27.63 -17.74
CA ALA A 831 47.78 28.55 -18.87
C ALA A 831 47.89 27.85 -20.22
N GLU A 832 48.44 26.63 -20.25
CA GLU A 832 48.65 25.81 -21.45
C GLU A 832 48.12 24.38 -21.22
N THR A 833 47.83 23.69 -22.31
CA THR A 833 47.39 22.29 -22.24
C THR A 833 48.61 21.35 -22.17
N TRP A 834 48.49 20.37 -21.26
CA TRP A 834 49.52 19.35 -21.11
C TRP A 834 49.07 18.03 -21.74
N ARG A 835 50.01 17.32 -22.38
CA ARG A 835 49.71 16.02 -23.02
C ARG A 835 49.36 14.96 -22.00
N LEU A 836 50.13 14.93 -20.87
CA LEU A 836 49.94 13.96 -19.81
C LEU A 836 50.24 14.59 -18.45
N MET A 837 49.36 14.34 -17.49
CA MET A 837 49.60 14.60 -16.07
C MET A 837 49.84 13.27 -15.35
N VAL A 838 50.92 13.17 -14.60
CA VAL A 838 51.26 12.03 -13.74
C VAL A 838 51.12 12.47 -12.30
N LEU A 839 50.37 11.73 -11.51
CA LEU A 839 50.17 11.94 -10.06
C LEU A 839 50.84 10.81 -9.30
N ASP A 840 51.95 11.06 -8.62
CA ASP A 840 52.59 10.07 -7.76
C ASP A 840 52.09 10.18 -6.33
N GLU A 841 51.87 9.08 -5.66
CA GLU A 841 51.23 8.97 -4.34
C GLU A 841 49.89 9.77 -4.33
N ALA A 842 49.02 9.41 -5.26
CA ALA A 842 47.78 10.12 -5.54
C ALA A 842 46.78 10.14 -4.36
N GLN A 843 47.05 9.39 -3.25
CA GLN A 843 46.30 9.60 -2.02
C GLN A 843 46.34 11.05 -1.50
N ALA A 844 47.27 11.87 -1.96
CA ALA A 844 47.28 13.31 -1.67
C ALA A 844 46.03 14.06 -2.17
N VAL A 845 45.36 13.52 -3.19
CA VAL A 845 44.16 14.13 -3.83
C VAL A 845 42.90 13.32 -3.63
N LYS A 846 42.82 12.41 -2.65
CA LYS A 846 41.65 11.57 -2.36
C LYS A 846 40.51 12.35 -1.71
N ASN A 847 40.79 13.48 -1.05
CA ASN A 847 39.76 14.27 -0.39
C ASN A 847 39.17 15.30 -1.34
N THR A 848 37.89 15.09 -1.71
CA THR A 848 37.15 15.90 -2.66
C THR A 848 37.06 17.40 -2.32
N GLY A 849 37.01 17.71 -1.02
CA GLY A 849 36.92 19.12 -0.53
C GLY A 849 38.26 19.85 -0.43
N SER A 850 39.39 19.20 -0.73
CA SER A 850 40.70 19.86 -0.61
C SER A 850 40.99 20.74 -1.83
N GLY A 851 41.57 21.93 -1.57
CA GLY A 851 41.90 22.86 -2.67
C GLY A 851 42.96 22.32 -3.62
N ILE A 852 43.73 21.28 -3.24
CA ILE A 852 44.67 20.61 -4.14
C ILE A 852 43.95 19.64 -5.08
N THR A 853 42.95 18.93 -4.62
CA THR A 853 42.13 18.03 -5.44
C THR A 853 41.40 18.83 -6.50
N GLN A 854 40.88 20.00 -6.14
CA GLN A 854 40.19 20.86 -7.08
C GLN A 854 41.16 21.41 -8.14
N ALA A 855 42.36 21.88 -7.73
CA ALA A 855 43.38 22.36 -8.67
C ALA A 855 43.81 21.27 -9.66
N VAL A 856 43.94 20.01 -9.20
CA VAL A 856 44.29 18.86 -10.07
C VAL A 856 43.13 18.50 -11.01
N ARG A 857 41.89 18.54 -10.53
CA ARG A 857 40.71 18.22 -11.35
C ARG A 857 40.48 19.23 -12.47
N ASP A 858 40.70 20.51 -12.18
CA ASP A 858 40.45 21.59 -13.12
C ASP A 858 41.67 21.86 -14.07
N PHE A 859 42.75 21.10 -13.88
CA PHE A 859 43.97 21.27 -14.65
C PHE A 859 43.84 20.80 -16.10
N PRO A 860 44.29 21.58 -17.12
CA PRO A 860 44.13 21.25 -18.52
C PRO A 860 45.16 20.21 -18.99
N ALA A 861 44.95 18.95 -18.61
CA ALA A 861 45.72 17.83 -19.12
C ALA A 861 44.81 16.93 -19.99
N ARG A 862 45.33 16.47 -21.14
CA ARG A 862 44.54 15.58 -22.01
C ARG A 862 44.28 14.23 -21.37
N GLN A 863 45.25 13.71 -20.64
CA GLN A 863 45.13 12.42 -19.94
C GLN A 863 45.85 12.47 -18.62
N VAL A 864 45.44 11.57 -17.70
CA VAL A 864 46.00 11.50 -16.38
C VAL A 864 46.37 10.04 -16.03
N ILE A 865 47.61 9.88 -15.52
CA ILE A 865 48.04 8.65 -14.86
C ILE A 865 48.15 8.94 -13.36
N ALA A 866 47.41 8.24 -12.53
CA ALA A 866 47.56 8.30 -11.08
C ALA A 866 48.25 7.02 -10.56
N MET A 867 49.14 7.17 -9.59
CA MET A 867 49.83 6.08 -8.91
C MET A 867 49.51 6.15 -7.41
N SER A 868 49.09 5.03 -6.82
CA SER A 868 48.90 4.93 -5.37
C SER A 868 49.17 3.50 -4.90
N GLY A 869 49.71 3.35 -3.71
CA GLY A 869 49.83 2.04 -3.05
C GLY A 869 48.56 1.68 -2.25
N THR A 870 47.74 2.68 -1.92
CA THR A 870 46.53 2.57 -1.12
C THR A 870 45.41 3.39 -1.75
N PRO A 871 44.77 2.90 -2.83
CA PRO A 871 43.77 3.68 -3.56
C PRO A 871 42.50 3.95 -2.72
N VAL A 872 42.19 3.09 -1.78
CA VAL A 872 41.09 3.22 -0.81
C VAL A 872 41.60 2.83 0.57
N GLU A 873 41.46 3.72 1.52
CA GLU A 873 41.79 3.44 2.92
C GLU A 873 40.56 3.24 3.77
N ASN A 874 39.54 4.12 3.64
CA ASN A 874 38.40 4.12 4.56
C ASN A 874 37.02 4.14 3.85
N ARG A 875 36.87 4.80 2.71
CA ARG A 875 35.57 5.03 2.06
C ARG A 875 35.64 4.94 0.54
N LEU A 876 34.60 4.43 -0.08
CA LEU A 876 34.47 4.39 -1.54
C LEU A 876 34.49 5.79 -2.20
N MET A 877 34.13 6.83 -1.45
CA MET A 877 34.26 8.22 -1.91
C MET A 877 35.71 8.65 -2.24
N GLU A 878 36.68 8.05 -1.58
CA GLU A 878 38.12 8.29 -1.91
C GLU A 878 38.41 7.75 -3.31
N TYR A 879 37.86 6.61 -3.63
CA TYR A 879 37.95 5.99 -4.95
C TYR A 879 37.30 6.83 -6.05
N TRP A 880 36.08 7.34 -5.77
CA TRP A 880 35.40 8.26 -6.67
C TRP A 880 36.24 9.50 -6.96
N SER A 881 36.88 10.07 -5.94
CA SER A 881 37.72 11.24 -6.11
C SER A 881 38.88 10.97 -7.06
N LEU A 882 39.60 9.85 -6.88
CA LEU A 882 40.71 9.46 -7.74
C LEU A 882 40.26 9.17 -9.18
N LEU A 883 39.22 8.37 -9.36
CA LEU A 883 38.72 8.03 -10.69
C LEU A 883 38.09 9.23 -11.42
N SER A 884 37.48 10.18 -10.71
CA SER A 884 36.94 11.41 -11.32
C SER A 884 38.05 12.35 -11.87
N ILE A 885 39.27 12.23 -11.34
CA ILE A 885 40.47 12.93 -11.86
C ILE A 885 41.03 12.16 -13.06
N VAL A 886 41.18 10.84 -12.93
CA VAL A 886 41.76 9.97 -13.96
C VAL A 886 40.88 9.90 -15.20
N GLN A 887 39.59 9.74 -15.00
CA GLN A 887 38.57 9.61 -16.07
C GLN A 887 37.33 10.40 -15.69
N PRO A 888 37.26 11.70 -15.99
CA PRO A 888 36.10 12.52 -15.65
C PRO A 888 34.79 11.97 -16.23
N GLY A 889 33.75 11.96 -15.39
CA GLY A 889 32.40 11.56 -15.78
C GLY A 889 32.10 10.07 -15.74
N ILE A 890 33.11 9.19 -15.56
CA ILE A 890 32.92 7.73 -15.60
C ILE A 890 32.02 7.21 -14.48
N LEU A 891 32.12 7.81 -13.30
CA LEU A 891 31.32 7.43 -12.12
C LEU A 891 30.19 8.43 -11.82
N GLY A 892 29.85 9.28 -12.78
CA GLY A 892 28.84 10.32 -12.59
C GLY A 892 29.22 11.38 -11.55
N THR A 893 28.23 12.15 -11.11
CA THR A 893 28.39 13.13 -10.03
C THR A 893 28.59 12.43 -8.69
N GLN A 894 29.06 13.19 -7.70
CA GLN A 894 29.25 12.69 -6.34
C GLN A 894 27.96 12.10 -5.75
N ASP A 895 26.81 12.76 -5.96
CA ASP A 895 25.52 12.32 -5.46
C ASP A 895 25.01 11.05 -6.16
N GLU A 896 25.22 10.96 -7.47
CA GLU A 896 24.90 9.74 -8.23
C GLU A 896 25.73 8.55 -7.77
N PHE A 897 27.04 8.75 -7.61
CA PHE A 897 27.93 7.70 -7.10
C PHE A 897 27.53 7.25 -5.68
N MET A 898 27.22 8.20 -4.80
CA MET A 898 26.77 7.91 -3.44
C MET A 898 25.52 7.02 -3.45
N LYS A 899 24.55 7.33 -4.28
CA LYS A 899 23.28 6.58 -4.39
C LYS A 899 23.46 5.23 -5.05
N SER A 900 24.22 5.18 -6.15
CA SER A 900 24.31 3.98 -6.99
C SER A 900 25.31 2.95 -6.48
N PHE A 901 26.39 3.37 -5.80
CA PHE A 901 27.46 2.46 -5.38
C PHE A 901 27.85 2.59 -3.93
N ALA A 902 28.19 3.81 -3.44
CA ALA A 902 28.78 3.92 -2.12
C ALA A 902 27.83 3.44 -1.01
N LYS A 903 26.60 3.93 -0.95
CA LYS A 903 25.63 3.52 0.04
C LYS A 903 25.21 2.06 -0.10
N PRO A 904 24.84 1.55 -1.30
CA PRO A 904 24.51 0.14 -1.47
C PRO A 904 25.63 -0.81 -1.06
N ILE A 905 26.90 -0.47 -1.34
CA ILE A 905 28.04 -1.34 -1.03
C ILE A 905 28.45 -1.24 0.45
N GLU A 906 28.59 -0.02 0.98
CA GLU A 906 29.12 0.20 2.34
C GLU A 906 28.07 -0.07 3.42
N THR A 907 26.81 0.30 3.18
CA THR A 907 25.71 0.21 4.17
C THR A 907 24.89 -1.06 3.96
N ASP A 908 24.43 -1.31 2.74
CA ASP A 908 23.47 -2.35 2.43
C ASP A 908 24.17 -3.69 2.05
N ARG A 909 25.51 -3.71 1.93
CA ARG A 909 26.35 -4.85 1.55
C ARG A 909 25.87 -5.56 0.27
N ASN A 910 25.38 -4.79 -0.69
CA ASN A 910 24.82 -5.30 -1.94
C ASN A 910 25.92 -5.84 -2.86
N GLU A 911 26.00 -7.16 -3.00
CA GLU A 911 27.01 -7.84 -3.81
C GLU A 911 26.87 -7.51 -5.30
N ARG A 912 25.67 -7.33 -5.84
CA ARG A 912 25.47 -6.95 -7.24
C ARG A 912 26.02 -5.56 -7.53
N ALA A 913 25.79 -4.60 -6.63
CA ALA A 913 26.35 -3.25 -6.76
C ALA A 913 27.89 -3.28 -6.70
N LEU A 914 28.47 -4.14 -5.86
CA LEU A 914 29.92 -4.31 -5.76
C LEU A 914 30.49 -4.93 -7.05
N GLU A 915 29.84 -5.94 -7.61
CA GLU A 915 30.24 -6.57 -8.86
C GLU A 915 30.15 -5.60 -10.05
N ALA A 916 29.05 -4.88 -10.19
CA ALA A 916 28.89 -3.86 -11.22
C ALA A 916 29.95 -2.75 -11.07
N PHE A 917 30.23 -2.31 -9.85
CA PHE A 917 31.28 -1.33 -9.57
C PHE A 917 32.67 -1.82 -10.00
N ARG A 918 33.00 -3.07 -9.69
CA ARG A 918 34.29 -3.68 -10.12
C ARG A 918 34.39 -3.76 -11.63
N LEU A 919 33.33 -4.16 -12.31
CA LEU A 919 33.33 -4.27 -13.77
C LEU A 919 33.47 -2.91 -14.45
N VAL A 920 32.76 -1.89 -14.00
CA VAL A 920 32.83 -0.51 -14.56
C VAL A 920 34.23 0.10 -14.36
N THR A 921 34.88 -0.19 -13.23
CA THR A 921 36.17 0.43 -12.87
C THR A 921 37.40 -0.35 -13.34
N ALA A 922 37.23 -1.64 -13.64
CA ALA A 922 38.33 -2.52 -14.06
C ALA A 922 39.17 -1.99 -15.25
N PRO A 923 38.61 -1.35 -16.30
CA PRO A 923 39.41 -0.80 -17.40
C PRO A 923 40.37 0.31 -16.99
N PHE A 924 40.04 1.04 -15.91
CA PHE A 924 40.74 2.25 -15.48
C PHE A 924 41.70 2.05 -14.32
N MET A 925 41.65 0.86 -13.67
CA MET A 925 42.48 0.55 -12.52
C MET A 925 43.23 -0.76 -12.67
N LEU A 926 44.54 -0.72 -12.47
CA LEU A 926 45.38 -1.89 -12.36
C LEU A 926 45.85 -2.05 -10.90
N ARG A 927 45.46 -3.14 -10.23
CA ARG A 927 45.87 -3.43 -8.85
C ARG A 927 46.45 -4.84 -8.76
N ARG A 928 47.68 -4.96 -8.31
CA ARG A 928 48.37 -6.20 -8.08
C ARG A 928 48.93 -6.23 -6.65
N LEU A 929 48.76 -7.35 -6.02
CA LEU A 929 49.21 -7.58 -4.63
C LEU A 929 50.54 -8.31 -4.65
N LYS A 930 51.47 -8.00 -3.76
CA LYS A 930 52.73 -8.72 -3.57
C LYS A 930 52.52 -10.17 -3.15
N THR A 931 51.37 -10.45 -2.52
CA THR A 931 50.98 -11.80 -2.04
C THR A 931 50.44 -12.70 -3.14
N ASP A 932 50.12 -12.18 -4.31
CA ASP A 932 49.61 -12.95 -5.43
C ASP A 932 50.74 -13.61 -6.23
N LYS A 933 51.03 -14.85 -5.89
CA LYS A 933 52.09 -15.66 -6.53
C LYS A 933 51.78 -16.01 -8.00
N SER A 934 50.56 -15.92 -8.45
CA SER A 934 50.20 -16.11 -9.87
C SER A 934 50.70 -14.93 -10.75
N ILE A 935 50.86 -13.78 -10.17
CA ILE A 935 51.30 -12.53 -10.82
C ILE A 935 52.81 -12.31 -10.59
N ILE A 936 53.29 -12.61 -9.37
CA ILE A 936 54.65 -12.35 -8.93
C ILE A 936 55.24 -13.60 -8.29
N SER A 937 55.85 -14.42 -9.12
CA SER A 937 56.36 -15.72 -8.68
C SER A 937 57.77 -15.66 -8.03
N ASP A 938 58.47 -14.56 -8.21
CA ASP A 938 59.90 -14.41 -7.88
C ASP A 938 60.21 -13.55 -6.62
N LEU A 939 59.16 -13.10 -5.90
CA LEU A 939 59.33 -12.43 -4.65
C LEU A 939 59.37 -13.39 -3.47
N PRO A 940 60.29 -13.24 -2.52
CA PRO A 940 60.32 -14.05 -1.29
C PRO A 940 59.08 -13.78 -0.44
N ASP A 941 58.71 -14.75 0.40
CA ASP A 941 57.62 -14.59 1.35
C ASP A 941 57.96 -13.46 2.36
N ARG A 942 56.91 -12.71 2.74
CA ARG A 942 57.06 -11.68 3.76
C ARG A 942 57.18 -12.35 5.13
N VAL A 943 58.31 -12.16 5.79
CA VAL A 943 58.53 -12.57 7.17
C VAL A 943 58.20 -11.37 8.09
N VAL A 944 57.18 -11.52 8.93
CA VAL A 944 56.85 -10.54 9.96
C VAL A 944 57.39 -11.02 11.29
N CYS A 945 58.33 -10.23 11.87
CA CYS A 945 58.85 -10.54 13.20
C CYS A 945 58.32 -9.47 14.17
N ASP A 946 57.48 -9.88 15.07
CA ASP A 946 56.97 -9.03 16.15
C ASP A 946 58.09 -8.83 17.18
N ARG A 947 58.41 -7.60 17.49
CA ARG A 947 59.33 -7.28 18.58
C ARG A 947 58.55 -6.51 19.63
N TYR A 948 58.48 -7.09 20.80
CA TYR A 948 57.88 -6.45 21.95
C TYR A 948 58.90 -5.62 22.69
N VAL A 949 58.54 -4.36 22.99
CA VAL A 949 59.38 -3.42 23.74
C VAL A 949 58.56 -2.92 24.90
N ASP A 950 59.13 -2.96 26.11
CA ASP A 950 58.49 -2.43 27.27
C ASP A 950 58.47 -0.87 27.23
N LEU A 951 57.34 -0.30 27.62
CA LEU A 951 57.26 1.15 27.77
C LEU A 951 58.19 1.68 28.86
N THR A 952 58.91 2.80 28.65
CA THR A 952 59.54 3.46 29.73
C THR A 952 58.56 3.91 30.80
N PRO A 953 58.96 4.10 32.06
CA PRO A 953 58.07 4.59 33.12
C PRO A 953 57.34 5.87 32.72
N GLU A 954 58.04 6.79 32.04
CA GLU A 954 57.45 8.07 31.56
C GLU A 954 56.39 7.83 30.48
N GLN A 955 56.67 6.95 29.50
CA GLN A 955 55.69 6.57 28.48
C GLN A 955 54.48 5.88 29.09
N ALA A 956 54.66 4.95 30.07
CA ALA A 956 53.57 4.29 30.72
C ALA A 956 52.70 5.24 31.52
N ALA A 957 53.32 6.26 32.16
CA ALA A 957 52.60 7.30 32.86
C ALA A 957 51.75 8.18 31.93
N LEU A 958 52.31 8.58 30.78
CA LEU A 958 51.59 9.34 29.73
C LEU A 958 50.43 8.52 29.13
N TYR A 959 50.64 7.24 28.89
CA TYR A 959 49.60 6.35 28.39
C TYR A 959 48.44 6.18 29.34
N LYS A 960 48.69 6.02 30.64
CA LYS A 960 47.69 6.00 31.68
C LYS A 960 46.93 7.33 31.79
N LEU A 961 47.59 8.46 31.68
CA LEU A 961 46.92 9.76 31.67
C LEU A 961 46.03 9.96 30.45
N SER A 962 46.42 9.48 29.27
CA SER A 962 45.59 9.60 28.07
C SER A 962 44.31 8.73 28.12
N LEU A 963 44.36 7.59 28.80
CA LEU A 963 43.18 6.71 28.99
C LEU A 963 42.19 7.22 30.03
N ILE A 964 42.59 8.19 30.88
CA ILE A 964 41.66 8.83 31.87
C ILE A 964 40.84 9.94 31.17
N HIS A 965 41.23 10.40 30.00
CA HIS A 965 40.53 11.44 29.23
C HIS A 965 39.73 10.94 27.97
N ILE A 966 39.64 9.63 27.78
CA ILE A 966 38.74 8.96 26.85
C ILE A 966 37.59 8.31 27.64
#